data_bdccc5b38342cda2eadc1ff767fd02f7
#
_entry.id   bdccc5b38342cda2eadc1ff767fd02f7
#
_cell.length_a   1.000
_cell.length_b   1.000
_cell.length_c   1.000
_cell.angle_alpha   90.00
_cell.angle_beta   90.00
_cell.angle_gamma   90.00
#
_symmetry.space_group_name_H-M   'P 1'
#
loop_
_entity.id
_entity.type
_entity.pdbx_description
1 polymer ?
#
loop_
_entity_poly.entity_id
_entity_poly.type
_entity_poly.pdbx_seq_one_letter_code
_entity_poly.pdbx_strand_id
1 'polypeptide(L)'
;MTKSRRSTVYAIRKTFGFDVRIMIAAALCAVSYGLPLAAQSTEEAKEDVNAREEYFWIQRSYPSTVRPYEQMQRAFTRAASQAQARFSLSVAATVPGGWRSLGPSGIFGADNGFFGSGPMLDAGRVTAVAPSPAGGTLFIGTASGGVWQSSSGGYWVPLTDTQCNLSIGAVAIDPADPNVIYAGTGEYNVNSWGCGILRSTDGGTNWTQLGATSFRVTLNGQPNGSAAFAKILVSRPAGGTVSNTVLLGASNVGVFRSADGGSTWSYALPGGTSSLVAHPTRNGLVFAGNNDFFSASRRGLYESADNGATWALLPALPGVDVATIQRIELAVTPASPDLVYALVGGKDSKLIGLFVWDGASGIWKKLNAVGLLTGNSRGDFGAQAGYDLAIAVDPRDANRIYVAGVRGFRSTDGGATFSPMGMEIHVDWHVIGIDPLNPDILYAGTDGGIFVSTDRGDSWASRNAGLTIAQYYPGISASPSGSTIMGGAQDLGTHFFTGSSYWNGFLSGDGGYTAINYDNPAVRYAETQWLPTGPNLVRFDGAQGASRVAGISKDDRHAFIPPFVIDPVTSSTLYFGTHRLYKTVNEGSAWTASGFDLTKGSGFITTIAVAKSDPATIYVGASDGMVNVSRDGGVTFAQSAIGVPNRWVTDIVVDQTDATHALLTVSGFGSGHVFETKNAGVIWTDISAGLVDVPANAIAMVPGVGIMVGTDVGVFQAPSPGTAFSLGPAGIPNVIVYDLIYVPGANLVLAGTYGRGMFAYTVGGETPVLRGDSNADGTVDAFDALLIQQSLIGILPAGTAIYPRADADCNQTVQTADAVFVLRSAVGLASPGVCVNTVK
;
A
#
# COMPACT_ATOMS: atom_id res chain seq x y z
N MET A 1 -36.12 45.55 -31.44
CA MET A 1 -35.80 44.31 -32.18
C MET A 1 -35.35 43.25 -31.19
N THR A 2 -36.33 42.59 -30.62
CA THR A 2 -36.16 41.51 -29.64
C THR A 2 -36.97 40.31 -30.17
N LYS A 3 -36.26 39.22 -30.56
CA LYS A 3 -36.77 37.86 -30.67
C LYS A 3 -35.73 36.98 -31.37
N SER A 4 -34.96 36.20 -30.63
CA SER A 4 -34.35 34.95 -31.08
C SER A 4 -33.26 34.53 -30.06
N ARG A 5 -33.65 33.88 -28.98
CA ARG A 5 -32.80 33.03 -28.10
C ARG A 5 -33.63 32.17 -27.17
N ARG A 6 -34.67 31.47 -27.70
CA ARG A 6 -35.46 30.49 -26.92
C ARG A 6 -35.68 29.14 -27.60
N SER A 7 -34.95 28.80 -28.67
CA SER A 7 -35.21 27.54 -29.40
C SER A 7 -34.09 26.50 -29.36
N THR A 8 -32.98 26.72 -28.65
CA THR A 8 -31.85 25.77 -28.63
C THR A 8 -31.78 24.89 -27.38
N VAL A 9 -32.59 25.14 -26.35
CA VAL A 9 -32.59 24.36 -25.09
C VAL A 9 -33.57 23.17 -25.11
N TYR A 10 -34.47 23.07 -26.12
CA TYR A 10 -35.52 22.03 -26.14
C TYR A 10 -35.16 20.78 -26.97
N ALA A 11 -34.03 20.76 -27.65
CA ALA A 11 -33.63 19.65 -28.53
C ALA A 11 -32.68 18.60 -27.88
N ILE A 12 -32.15 18.85 -26.66
CA ILE A 12 -31.19 17.96 -26.01
C ILE A 12 -31.87 16.99 -25.02
N ARG A 13 -33.18 17.08 -24.84
CA ARG A 13 -33.92 16.31 -23.82
C ARG A 13 -34.36 14.90 -24.22
N LYS A 14 -33.94 14.36 -25.35
CA LYS A 14 -34.45 13.06 -25.82
C LYS A 14 -33.44 11.95 -26.14
N THR A 15 -32.14 12.12 -25.82
CA THR A 15 -31.16 11.10 -26.22
C THR A 15 -30.31 10.51 -25.10
N PHE A 16 -30.26 11.11 -23.91
CA PHE A 16 -29.59 10.50 -22.76
C PHE A 16 -30.38 10.79 -21.48
N GLY A 17 -30.90 9.75 -20.83
CA GLY A 17 -31.70 9.81 -19.61
C GLY A 17 -30.86 10.03 -18.36
N PHE A 18 -30.04 11.08 -18.27
CA PHE A 18 -29.33 11.49 -17.06
C PHE A 18 -29.76 12.90 -16.64
N ASP A 19 -30.08 13.04 -15.36
CA ASP A 19 -30.55 14.30 -14.78
C ASP A 19 -29.39 15.30 -14.60
N VAL A 20 -29.40 16.37 -15.36
CA VAL A 20 -28.42 17.48 -15.38
C VAL A 20 -28.20 18.10 -13.99
N ARG A 21 -29.05 17.84 -13.00
CA ARG A 21 -28.91 18.35 -11.62
C ARG A 21 -27.80 17.68 -10.84
N ILE A 22 -27.40 16.44 -11.17
CA ILE A 22 -26.29 15.74 -10.53
C ILE A 22 -24.94 16.30 -10.99
N MET A 23 -24.84 16.70 -12.26
CA MET A 23 -23.62 17.34 -12.77
C MET A 23 -23.44 18.78 -12.26
N ILE A 24 -24.51 19.49 -11.93
CA ILE A 24 -24.41 20.84 -11.37
C ILE A 24 -24.02 20.80 -9.89
N ALA A 25 -24.41 19.79 -9.14
CA ALA A 25 -23.95 19.60 -7.74
C ALA A 25 -22.46 19.21 -7.67
N ALA A 26 -21.99 18.33 -8.56
CA ALA A 26 -20.58 17.98 -8.67
C ALA A 26 -19.71 19.16 -9.17
N ALA A 27 -20.24 19.97 -10.11
CA ALA A 27 -19.53 21.16 -10.60
C ALA A 27 -19.52 22.32 -9.57
N LEU A 28 -20.54 22.42 -8.70
CA LEU A 28 -20.56 23.45 -7.65
C LEU A 28 -19.70 23.08 -6.44
N CYS A 29 -19.47 21.80 -6.17
CA CYS A 29 -18.43 21.39 -5.20
C CYS A 29 -17.00 21.62 -5.74
N ALA A 30 -16.76 21.48 -7.04
CA ALA A 30 -15.44 21.71 -7.64
C ALA A 30 -15.06 23.20 -7.78
N VAL A 31 -16.01 24.10 -7.75
CA VAL A 31 -15.76 25.57 -7.88
C VAL A 31 -15.42 26.25 -6.55
N SER A 32 -15.67 25.59 -5.40
CA SER A 32 -15.36 26.16 -4.08
C SER A 32 -13.94 25.90 -3.57
N TYR A 33 -13.10 25.16 -4.30
CA TYR A 33 -11.71 24.83 -3.91
C TYR A 33 -10.67 25.27 -4.95
N GLY A 34 -10.82 26.49 -5.48
CA GLY A 34 -9.78 27.14 -6.25
C GLY A 34 -8.69 27.69 -5.32
N LEU A 35 -7.73 26.86 -4.93
CA LEU A 35 -6.52 27.28 -4.23
C LEU A 35 -5.55 27.89 -5.25
N PRO A 36 -4.97 29.08 -5.01
CA PRO A 36 -3.69 29.41 -5.61
C PRO A 36 -2.63 28.60 -4.88
N LEU A 37 -2.23 27.47 -5.46
CA LEU A 37 -1.00 26.78 -5.06
C LEU A 37 0.14 27.80 -5.22
N ALA A 38 0.80 28.13 -4.12
CA ALA A 38 2.14 28.69 -4.18
C ALA A 38 2.95 27.69 -5.02
N ALA A 39 3.52 28.18 -6.13
CA ALA A 39 4.35 27.38 -7.01
C ALA A 39 5.49 26.79 -6.18
N GLN A 40 5.36 25.52 -5.80
CA GLN A 40 6.49 24.75 -5.32
C GLN A 40 7.45 24.64 -6.50
N SER A 41 8.71 24.88 -6.23
CA SER A 41 9.78 24.88 -7.21
C SER A 41 9.76 23.61 -8.05
N THR A 42 9.96 23.75 -9.35
CA THR A 42 9.93 22.70 -10.38
C THR A 42 11.09 21.68 -10.34
N GLU A 43 11.80 21.56 -9.24
CA GLU A 43 12.65 20.40 -8.95
C GLU A 43 11.80 19.44 -8.10
N GLU A 44 11.07 18.55 -8.77
CA GLU A 44 10.62 17.31 -8.16
C GLU A 44 11.82 16.66 -7.52
N ALA A 45 11.80 16.59 -6.19
CA ALA A 45 12.69 15.68 -5.51
C ALA A 45 12.40 14.31 -6.12
N LYS A 46 13.35 13.73 -6.86
CA LYS A 46 13.29 12.35 -7.30
C LYS A 46 12.90 11.55 -6.08
N GLU A 47 11.81 10.81 -6.16
CA GLU A 47 11.44 9.91 -5.10
C GLU A 47 12.65 9.01 -4.83
N ASP A 48 13.21 9.07 -3.62
CA ASP A 48 14.33 8.23 -3.26
C ASP A 48 13.80 6.89 -2.74
N VAL A 49 13.36 6.04 -3.70
CA VAL A 49 12.90 4.67 -3.44
C VAL A 49 13.92 3.89 -2.61
N ASN A 50 15.22 4.16 -2.78
CA ASN A 50 16.28 3.52 -2.00
C ASN A 50 16.26 3.99 -0.54
N ALA A 51 16.07 5.29 -0.29
CA ALA A 51 15.98 5.82 1.08
C ALA A 51 14.76 5.27 1.82
N ARG A 52 13.62 5.13 1.13
CA ARG A 52 12.40 4.50 1.64
C ARG A 52 12.60 3.03 2.00
N GLU A 53 13.21 2.25 1.09
CA GLU A 53 13.54 0.85 1.32
C GLU A 53 14.54 0.70 2.48
N GLU A 54 15.56 1.54 2.52
CA GLU A 54 16.56 1.54 3.58
C GLU A 54 15.95 1.87 4.94
N TYR A 55 15.07 2.87 5.01
CA TYR A 55 14.33 3.22 6.23
C TYR A 55 13.53 2.02 6.78
N PHE A 56 12.82 1.29 5.93
CA PHE A 56 12.08 0.09 6.32
C PHE A 56 12.99 -1.01 6.88
N TRP A 57 14.14 -1.26 6.23
CA TRP A 57 15.03 -2.37 6.61
C TRP A 57 15.93 -2.05 7.79
N ILE A 58 16.48 -0.83 7.89
CA ILE A 58 17.31 -0.42 9.02
C ILE A 58 16.52 -0.52 10.33
N GLN A 59 15.28 -0.09 10.34
CA GLN A 59 14.41 -0.20 11.50
C GLN A 59 14.34 -1.64 12.03
N ARG A 60 14.25 -2.64 11.15
CA ARG A 60 14.09 -4.06 11.50
C ARG A 60 15.40 -4.79 11.75
N SER A 61 16.49 -4.33 11.18
CA SER A 61 17.80 -5.00 11.27
C SER A 61 18.71 -4.42 12.35
N TYR A 62 18.54 -3.16 12.76
CA TYR A 62 19.45 -2.49 13.69
C TYR A 62 19.67 -3.30 14.98
N PRO A 63 20.91 -3.44 15.48
CA PRO A 63 22.17 -2.82 15.04
C PRO A 63 22.88 -3.62 13.92
N SER A 64 22.30 -4.69 13.41
CA SER A 64 22.85 -5.46 12.28
C SER A 64 22.62 -4.72 10.98
N THR A 65 23.52 -4.91 10.02
CA THR A 65 23.31 -4.52 8.61
C THR A 65 22.72 -5.67 7.78
N VAL A 66 22.50 -6.84 8.38
CA VAL A 66 21.91 -8.01 7.71
C VAL A 66 20.41 -7.98 7.88
N ARG A 67 19.69 -8.02 6.78
CA ARG A 67 18.21 -8.05 6.77
C ARG A 67 17.70 -9.34 7.43
N PRO A 68 16.78 -9.27 8.40
CA PRO A 68 16.35 -10.42 9.22
C PRO A 68 15.27 -11.29 8.55
N TYR A 69 15.46 -11.66 7.28
CA TYR A 69 14.45 -12.36 6.48
C TYR A 69 13.95 -13.68 7.10
N GLU A 70 14.84 -14.51 7.66
CA GLU A 70 14.43 -15.77 8.28
C GLU A 70 13.59 -15.59 9.53
N GLN A 71 13.96 -14.60 10.35
CA GLN A 71 13.21 -14.27 11.57
C GLN A 71 11.81 -13.77 11.19
N MET A 72 11.72 -12.87 10.22
CA MET A 72 10.47 -12.38 9.68
C MET A 72 9.60 -13.53 9.16
N GLN A 73 10.13 -14.41 8.32
CA GLN A 73 9.38 -15.54 7.76
C GLN A 73 8.82 -16.45 8.85
N ARG A 74 9.63 -16.80 9.86
CA ARG A 74 9.18 -17.64 10.98
C ARG A 74 8.05 -16.98 11.77
N ALA A 75 8.20 -15.69 12.06
CA ALA A 75 7.24 -14.92 12.82
C ALA A 75 5.88 -14.79 12.09
N PHE A 76 5.91 -14.45 10.83
CA PHE A 76 4.71 -14.29 10.02
C PHE A 76 3.99 -15.62 9.76
N THR A 77 4.73 -16.72 9.51
CA THR A 77 4.13 -18.06 9.41
C THR A 77 3.43 -18.46 10.71
N ARG A 78 4.04 -18.15 11.86
CA ARG A 78 3.42 -18.42 13.17
C ARG A 78 2.17 -17.57 13.39
N ALA A 79 2.23 -16.27 13.07
CA ALA A 79 1.10 -15.37 13.20
C ALA A 79 -0.06 -15.78 12.27
N ALA A 80 0.22 -16.15 11.02
CA ALA A 80 -0.78 -16.64 10.08
C ALA A 80 -1.49 -17.91 10.60
N SER A 81 -0.75 -18.85 11.17
CA SER A 81 -1.34 -20.06 11.77
C SER A 81 -2.28 -19.71 12.94
N GLN A 82 -1.92 -18.72 13.76
CA GLN A 82 -2.77 -18.23 14.84
C GLN A 82 -4.00 -17.49 14.33
N ALA A 83 -3.83 -16.63 13.32
CA ALA A 83 -4.93 -15.90 12.69
C ALA A 83 -5.92 -16.82 11.99
N GLN A 84 -5.45 -17.84 11.28
CA GLN A 84 -6.29 -18.83 10.61
C GLN A 84 -7.10 -19.69 11.60
N ALA A 85 -6.49 -20.10 12.72
CA ALA A 85 -7.20 -20.79 13.80
C ALA A 85 -8.33 -19.93 14.39
N ARG A 86 -8.10 -18.64 14.53
CA ARG A 86 -9.09 -17.67 15.02
C ARG A 86 -10.22 -17.40 14.02
N PHE A 87 -9.88 -17.24 12.75
CA PHE A 87 -10.84 -17.05 11.66
C PHE A 87 -11.81 -18.24 11.57
N SER A 88 -11.30 -19.44 11.69
CA SER A 88 -12.12 -20.69 11.72
C SER A 88 -13.09 -20.72 12.92
N LEU A 89 -12.75 -20.06 14.03
CA LEU A 89 -13.62 -19.92 15.21
C LEU A 89 -14.60 -18.75 15.06
N SER A 90 -14.25 -17.69 14.31
CA SER A 90 -15.05 -16.46 14.17
C SER A 90 -16.10 -16.53 13.06
N VAL A 91 -15.93 -17.37 12.04
CA VAL A 91 -16.96 -17.65 11.02
C VAL A 91 -18.23 -18.25 11.65
N ALA A 92 -18.13 -18.80 12.87
CA ALA A 92 -19.27 -19.30 13.63
C ALA A 92 -19.96 -18.26 14.52
N ALA A 93 -19.40 -17.06 14.70
CA ALA A 93 -20.00 -15.98 15.49
C ALA A 93 -19.48 -14.61 14.97
N THR A 94 -20.41 -13.72 14.63
CA THR A 94 -20.12 -12.27 14.59
C THR A 94 -19.65 -11.89 15.99
N VAL A 95 -18.34 -11.68 16.17
CA VAL A 95 -17.77 -11.33 17.48
C VAL A 95 -18.07 -9.86 17.74
N PRO A 96 -18.95 -9.49 18.67
CA PRO A 96 -19.11 -8.10 19.10
C PRO A 96 -17.77 -7.58 19.64
N GLY A 97 -17.39 -6.34 19.29
CA GLY A 97 -16.19 -5.72 19.82
C GLY A 97 -14.89 -6.01 19.04
N GLY A 98 -14.97 -6.22 17.73
CA GLY A 98 -13.80 -6.33 16.84
C GLY A 98 -13.35 -4.99 16.26
N TRP A 99 -12.23 -5.02 15.53
CA TRP A 99 -11.79 -3.92 14.70
C TRP A 99 -12.70 -3.77 13.47
N ARG A 100 -13.01 -2.53 13.12
CA ARG A 100 -13.71 -2.19 11.87
C ARG A 100 -12.80 -1.37 10.96
N SER A 101 -12.85 -1.60 9.66
CA SER A 101 -12.17 -0.76 8.69
C SER A 101 -12.83 0.63 8.65
N LEU A 102 -12.00 1.67 8.58
CA LEU A 102 -12.44 3.04 8.30
C LEU A 102 -12.18 3.42 6.83
N GLY A 103 -11.54 2.54 6.07
CA GLY A 103 -11.04 2.86 4.76
C GLY A 103 -9.60 3.41 4.82
N PRO A 104 -9.21 4.25 3.86
CA PRO A 104 -10.01 4.75 2.73
C PRO A 104 -10.35 3.63 1.73
N SER A 105 -11.60 3.58 1.31
CA SER A 105 -12.08 2.76 0.20
C SER A 105 -11.93 3.49 -1.14
N GLY A 106 -11.13 4.52 -1.14
CA GLY A 106 -10.74 5.40 -2.22
C GLY A 106 -10.43 6.79 -1.68
N ILE A 107 -9.48 7.47 -2.31
CA ILE A 107 -8.96 8.78 -1.90
C ILE A 107 -9.15 9.76 -3.04
N PHE A 108 -9.90 10.84 -2.79
CA PHE A 108 -10.06 11.92 -3.75
C PHE A 108 -8.92 12.91 -3.61
N GLY A 109 -8.28 13.25 -4.75
CA GLY A 109 -7.30 14.33 -4.81
C GLY A 109 -5.99 14.04 -4.07
N ALA A 110 -5.62 12.78 -3.90
CA ALA A 110 -4.31 12.41 -3.36
C ALA A 110 -3.17 13.08 -4.15
N ASP A 111 -3.37 13.23 -5.46
CA ASP A 111 -2.40 13.78 -6.40
C ASP A 111 -2.84 15.14 -6.99
N ASN A 112 -3.39 16.02 -6.15
CA ASN A 112 -4.03 17.29 -6.50
C ASN A 112 -3.20 18.18 -7.44
N GLY A 113 -3.18 17.85 -8.73
CA GLY A 113 -2.68 18.72 -9.79
C GLY A 113 -1.17 18.75 -9.96
N PHE A 114 -0.40 17.94 -9.22
CA PHE A 114 1.04 17.85 -9.40
C PHE A 114 1.40 17.33 -10.80
N PHE A 115 0.58 16.44 -11.35
CA PHE A 115 0.77 15.86 -12.69
C PHE A 115 -0.31 16.25 -13.71
N GLY A 116 -1.23 17.17 -13.38
CA GLY A 116 -2.27 17.63 -14.30
C GLY A 116 -3.43 16.63 -14.47
N SER A 117 -3.48 15.56 -13.65
CA SER A 117 -4.61 14.64 -13.59
C SER A 117 -5.82 15.32 -12.97
N GLY A 118 -7.01 15.07 -13.48
CA GLY A 118 -8.29 15.45 -12.86
C GLY A 118 -8.47 14.70 -11.54
N PRO A 119 -9.56 14.94 -10.80
CA PRO A 119 -9.83 14.29 -9.52
C PRO A 119 -10.17 12.82 -9.73
N MET A 120 -9.15 11.98 -9.94
CA MET A 120 -9.29 10.53 -9.97
C MET A 120 -9.27 9.99 -8.54
N LEU A 121 -9.93 8.86 -8.35
CA LEU A 121 -9.96 8.14 -7.09
C LEU A 121 -8.75 7.22 -7.01
N ASP A 122 -7.90 7.38 -6.01
CA ASP A 122 -6.73 6.53 -5.73
C ASP A 122 -7.00 5.58 -4.56
N ALA A 123 -6.16 4.55 -4.37
CA ALA A 123 -6.31 3.58 -3.29
C ALA A 123 -4.98 3.11 -2.69
N GLY A 124 -3.91 2.99 -3.48
CA GLY A 124 -2.59 2.47 -3.11
C GLY A 124 -2.02 1.51 -4.15
N ARG A 125 -0.77 1.06 -3.96
CA ARG A 125 0.01 0.38 -4.98
C ARG A 125 -0.52 -0.99 -5.38
N VAL A 126 -0.74 -1.16 -6.72
CA VAL A 126 -1.08 -2.42 -7.38
C VAL A 126 0.10 -2.93 -8.19
N THR A 127 0.62 -4.10 -7.81
CA THR A 127 1.84 -4.70 -8.35
C THR A 127 1.61 -5.76 -9.42
N ALA A 128 0.42 -6.38 -9.43
CA ALA A 128 0.06 -7.43 -10.37
C ALA A 128 -1.41 -7.35 -10.78
N VAL A 129 -1.69 -7.71 -12.03
CA VAL A 129 -3.04 -7.73 -12.61
C VAL A 129 -3.23 -9.05 -13.37
N ALA A 130 -4.31 -9.77 -13.09
CA ALA A 130 -4.66 -11.04 -13.72
C ALA A 130 -6.16 -11.05 -14.08
N PRO A 131 -6.55 -10.59 -15.28
CA PRO A 131 -7.91 -10.76 -15.77
C PRO A 131 -8.19 -12.23 -16.06
N SER A 132 -9.38 -12.69 -15.65
CA SER A 132 -9.79 -14.09 -15.80
C SER A 132 -9.95 -14.48 -17.28
N PRO A 133 -9.39 -15.60 -17.72
CA PRO A 133 -9.62 -16.11 -19.06
C PRO A 133 -11.08 -16.54 -19.31
N ALA A 134 -11.88 -16.72 -18.24
CA ALA A 134 -13.32 -16.97 -18.36
C ALA A 134 -14.15 -15.67 -18.47
N GLY A 135 -13.51 -14.51 -18.28
CA GLY A 135 -14.16 -13.19 -18.29
C GLY A 135 -14.83 -12.83 -16.96
N GLY A 136 -15.22 -11.55 -16.84
CA GLY A 136 -16.05 -11.04 -15.75
C GLY A 136 -15.38 -10.92 -14.37
N THR A 137 -14.16 -11.41 -14.20
CA THR A 137 -13.42 -11.37 -12.92
C THR A 137 -12.03 -10.84 -13.15
N LEU A 138 -11.59 -9.96 -12.26
CA LEU A 138 -10.24 -9.41 -12.23
C LEU A 138 -9.60 -9.70 -10.88
N PHE A 139 -8.42 -10.29 -10.87
CA PHE A 139 -7.59 -10.43 -9.67
C PHE A 139 -6.44 -9.43 -9.74
N ILE A 140 -6.12 -8.83 -8.59
CA ILE A 140 -4.94 -7.98 -8.45
C ILE A 140 -4.09 -8.42 -7.26
N GLY A 141 -2.79 -8.23 -7.38
CA GLY A 141 -1.85 -8.28 -6.27
C GLY A 141 -1.47 -6.87 -5.87
N THR A 142 -1.33 -6.63 -4.58
CA THR A 142 -1.01 -5.32 -4.02
C THR A 142 0.27 -5.36 -3.20
N ALA A 143 0.92 -4.22 -3.03
CA ALA A 143 2.23 -4.12 -2.36
C ALA A 143 2.25 -4.72 -0.95
N SER A 144 1.20 -4.48 -0.16
CA SER A 144 1.11 -4.93 1.24
C SER A 144 -0.32 -5.25 1.69
N GLY A 145 -1.28 -5.26 0.76
CA GLY A 145 -2.72 -5.46 1.06
C GLY A 145 -3.28 -6.82 0.62
N GLY A 146 -2.46 -7.72 0.09
CA GLY A 146 -2.85 -9.06 -0.33
C GLY A 146 -3.37 -9.15 -1.77
N VAL A 147 -4.02 -10.27 -2.06
CA VAL A 147 -4.74 -10.52 -3.31
C VAL A 147 -6.19 -10.07 -3.15
N TRP A 148 -6.66 -9.35 -4.16
CA TRP A 148 -8.06 -8.90 -4.23
C TRP A 148 -8.73 -9.38 -5.50
N GLN A 149 -10.03 -9.61 -5.41
CA GLN A 149 -10.87 -10.02 -6.52
C GLN A 149 -11.97 -8.98 -6.77
N SER A 150 -12.19 -8.63 -8.03
CA SER A 150 -13.34 -7.85 -8.45
C SER A 150 -14.17 -8.64 -9.46
N SER A 151 -15.47 -8.74 -9.21
CA SER A 151 -16.44 -9.29 -10.17
C SER A 151 -16.89 -8.21 -11.18
N SER A 152 -17.70 -8.62 -12.16
CA SER A 152 -18.29 -7.71 -13.15
C SER A 152 -19.12 -6.56 -12.55
N GLY A 153 -19.53 -6.68 -11.28
CA GLY A 153 -20.19 -5.61 -10.52
C GLY A 153 -19.26 -4.53 -9.94
N GLY A 154 -17.95 -4.70 -10.08
CA GLY A 154 -16.96 -3.69 -9.66
C GLY A 154 -16.57 -3.71 -8.19
N TYR A 155 -17.01 -4.70 -7.41
CA TYR A 155 -16.66 -4.81 -5.98
C TYR A 155 -15.34 -5.52 -5.78
N TRP A 156 -14.56 -5.02 -4.82
CA TRP A 156 -13.33 -5.62 -4.40
C TRP A 156 -13.51 -6.45 -3.13
N VAL A 157 -13.03 -7.68 -3.15
CA VAL A 157 -13.02 -8.59 -2.00
C VAL A 157 -11.59 -9.01 -1.72
N PRO A 158 -11.07 -8.81 -0.49
CA PRO A 158 -9.76 -9.32 -0.10
C PRO A 158 -9.81 -10.85 0.07
N LEU A 159 -8.82 -11.55 -0.46
CA LEU A 159 -8.80 -13.01 -0.48
C LEU A 159 -7.74 -13.65 0.44
N THR A 160 -6.78 -12.85 0.92
CA THR A 160 -5.57 -13.40 1.57
C THR A 160 -5.28 -12.83 2.96
N ASP A 161 -6.26 -12.23 3.63
CA ASP A 161 -6.11 -11.52 4.91
C ASP A 161 -5.46 -12.32 6.04
N THR A 162 -5.58 -13.63 6.02
CA THR A 162 -5.03 -14.56 7.03
C THR A 162 -3.75 -15.24 6.58
N GLN A 163 -3.23 -14.90 5.39
CA GLN A 163 -2.06 -15.57 4.85
C GLN A 163 -0.75 -15.05 5.46
N CYS A 164 0.33 -15.79 5.21
CA CYS A 164 1.63 -15.53 5.81
C CYS A 164 2.29 -14.20 5.37
N ASN A 165 1.88 -13.63 4.25
CA ASN A 165 2.36 -12.35 3.76
C ASN A 165 1.33 -11.73 2.81
N LEU A 166 1.06 -10.45 2.99
CA LEU A 166 0.14 -9.68 2.14
C LEU A 166 0.87 -8.86 1.07
N SER A 167 2.21 -8.91 1.02
CA SER A 167 2.98 -8.33 -0.07
C SER A 167 2.96 -9.31 -1.24
N ILE A 168 2.39 -8.90 -2.37
CA ILE A 168 2.19 -9.73 -3.56
C ILE A 168 2.93 -9.12 -4.73
N GLY A 169 3.87 -9.86 -5.34
CA GLY A 169 4.60 -9.39 -6.51
C GLY A 169 4.07 -9.96 -7.84
N ALA A 170 3.31 -11.06 -7.80
CA ALA A 170 2.76 -11.66 -9.01
C ALA A 170 1.46 -12.43 -8.72
N VAL A 171 0.52 -12.38 -9.67
CA VAL A 171 -0.71 -13.19 -9.67
C VAL A 171 -0.86 -13.83 -11.05
N ALA A 172 -1.22 -15.12 -11.09
CA ALA A 172 -1.50 -15.83 -12.32
C ALA A 172 -2.67 -16.80 -12.16
N ILE A 173 -3.49 -16.89 -13.19
CA ILE A 173 -4.62 -17.83 -13.27
C ILE A 173 -4.21 -18.95 -14.24
N ASP A 174 -4.54 -20.19 -13.90
CA ASP A 174 -4.35 -21.30 -14.82
C ASP A 174 -5.27 -21.12 -16.04
N PRO A 175 -4.69 -21.04 -17.26
CA PRO A 175 -5.50 -20.81 -18.45
C PRO A 175 -6.45 -21.96 -18.79
N ALA A 176 -6.28 -23.15 -18.16
CA ALA A 176 -7.13 -24.32 -18.37
C ALA A 176 -8.23 -24.46 -17.32
N ASP A 177 -8.00 -23.91 -16.10
CA ASP A 177 -8.96 -23.93 -15.01
C ASP A 177 -8.93 -22.58 -14.25
N PRO A 178 -9.88 -21.68 -14.50
CA PRO A 178 -9.90 -20.36 -13.90
C PRO A 178 -10.11 -20.37 -12.37
N ASN A 179 -10.45 -21.52 -11.77
CA ASN A 179 -10.49 -21.67 -10.32
C ASN A 179 -9.09 -21.86 -9.70
N VAL A 180 -8.10 -22.23 -10.51
CA VAL A 180 -6.73 -22.41 -10.04
C VAL A 180 -5.96 -21.09 -10.19
N ILE A 181 -5.59 -20.52 -9.05
CA ILE A 181 -4.92 -19.21 -8.96
C ILE A 181 -3.64 -19.39 -8.16
N TYR A 182 -2.57 -18.74 -8.64
CA TYR A 182 -1.30 -18.66 -7.95
C TYR A 182 -0.98 -17.21 -7.62
N ALA A 183 -0.50 -16.94 -6.41
CA ALA A 183 0.01 -15.63 -5.99
C ALA A 183 1.43 -15.78 -5.43
N GLY A 184 2.36 -15.04 -5.99
CA GLY A 184 3.75 -14.96 -5.54
C GLY A 184 3.89 -13.91 -4.47
N THR A 185 4.26 -14.32 -3.26
CA THR A 185 4.44 -13.39 -2.15
C THR A 185 5.81 -12.70 -2.21
N GLY A 186 5.90 -11.51 -1.61
CA GLY A 186 7.05 -10.61 -1.69
C GLY A 186 6.99 -9.71 -2.92
N GLU A 187 7.18 -8.44 -2.70
CA GLU A 187 7.23 -7.44 -3.76
C GLU A 187 8.66 -7.27 -4.25
N TYR A 188 8.88 -7.49 -5.53
CA TYR A 188 10.23 -7.52 -6.09
C TYR A 188 10.82 -6.13 -6.32
N ASN A 189 9.98 -5.11 -6.52
CA ASN A 189 10.40 -3.75 -6.83
C ASN A 189 11.13 -3.08 -5.66
N VAL A 190 10.73 -3.41 -4.44
CA VAL A 190 11.30 -2.88 -3.18
C VAL A 190 12.00 -3.97 -2.36
N ASN A 191 12.35 -5.10 -2.98
CA ASN A 191 12.98 -6.24 -2.33
C ASN A 191 12.31 -6.67 -1.03
N SER A 192 10.96 -6.58 -0.96
CA SER A 192 10.23 -7.10 0.18
C SER A 192 10.27 -8.64 0.16
N TRP A 193 10.27 -9.23 1.35
CA TRP A 193 10.38 -10.69 1.49
C TRP A 193 9.07 -11.38 1.13
N GLY A 194 9.16 -12.65 0.67
CA GLY A 194 8.03 -13.53 0.47
C GLY A 194 7.97 -14.66 1.49
N CYS A 195 6.86 -15.35 1.60
CA CYS A 195 6.73 -16.59 2.35
C CYS A 195 6.54 -17.83 1.45
N GLY A 196 6.72 -17.67 0.14
CA GLY A 196 6.50 -18.70 -0.86
C GLY A 196 5.35 -18.35 -1.81
N ILE A 197 4.72 -19.35 -2.38
CA ILE A 197 3.59 -19.20 -3.28
C ILE A 197 2.30 -19.59 -2.56
N LEU A 198 1.27 -18.78 -2.73
CA LEU A 198 -0.10 -19.14 -2.36
C LEU A 198 -0.80 -19.73 -3.58
N ARG A 199 -1.51 -20.86 -3.40
CA ARG A 199 -2.30 -21.49 -4.45
C ARG A 199 -3.74 -21.68 -3.96
N SER A 200 -4.69 -21.25 -4.77
CA SER A 200 -6.11 -21.59 -4.64
C SER A 200 -6.50 -22.58 -5.73
N THR A 201 -7.52 -23.40 -5.46
CA THR A 201 -8.17 -24.31 -6.42
C THR A 201 -9.69 -24.14 -6.45
N ASP A 202 -10.18 -23.07 -5.84
CA ASP A 202 -11.62 -22.78 -5.67
C ASP A 202 -11.93 -21.29 -5.90
N GLY A 203 -11.23 -20.67 -6.86
CA GLY A 203 -11.48 -19.29 -7.27
C GLY A 203 -11.03 -18.25 -6.25
N GLY A 204 -10.09 -18.59 -5.36
CA GLY A 204 -9.56 -17.67 -4.34
C GLY A 204 -10.23 -17.75 -2.98
N THR A 205 -11.19 -18.68 -2.77
CA THR A 205 -11.88 -18.84 -1.49
C THR A 205 -10.96 -19.41 -0.41
N ASN A 206 -10.17 -20.43 -0.76
CA ASN A 206 -9.17 -21.01 0.12
C ASN A 206 -7.79 -21.01 -0.52
N TRP A 207 -6.76 -20.82 0.31
CA TRP A 207 -5.37 -20.72 -0.14
C TRP A 207 -4.48 -21.70 0.62
N THR A 208 -3.59 -22.33 -0.12
CA THR A 208 -2.54 -23.21 0.41
C THR A 208 -1.18 -22.61 0.12
N GLN A 209 -0.35 -22.47 1.15
CA GLN A 209 1.04 -22.03 1.01
C GLN A 209 1.89 -23.18 0.48
N LEU A 210 2.61 -22.96 -0.62
CA LEU A 210 3.51 -23.91 -1.26
C LEU A 210 4.96 -23.40 -1.21
N GLY A 211 5.91 -24.34 -1.12
CA GLY A 211 7.33 -24.05 -1.27
C GLY A 211 7.96 -23.20 -0.16
N ALA A 212 7.39 -23.14 1.04
CA ALA A 212 7.91 -22.33 2.15
C ALA A 212 9.40 -22.60 2.48
N THR A 213 9.90 -23.80 2.20
CA THR A 213 11.31 -24.19 2.38
C THR A 213 12.10 -24.26 1.07
N SER A 214 11.43 -24.33 -0.07
CA SER A 214 12.05 -24.53 -1.40
C SER A 214 12.68 -23.25 -1.97
N PHE A 215 12.20 -22.09 -1.55
CA PHE A 215 12.58 -20.78 -2.10
C PHE A 215 13.59 -20.03 -1.24
N ARG A 216 14.25 -20.73 -0.33
CA ARG A 216 15.31 -20.16 0.51
C ARG A 216 16.56 -19.94 -0.33
N VAL A 217 17.12 -18.77 -0.22
CA VAL A 217 18.35 -18.38 -0.91
C VAL A 217 19.48 -18.31 0.07
N THR A 218 20.61 -18.91 -0.29
CA THR A 218 21.85 -18.77 0.46
C THR A 218 22.80 -17.88 -0.33
N LEU A 219 23.09 -16.69 0.14
CA LEU A 219 24.09 -15.79 -0.42
C LEU A 219 25.33 -15.83 0.45
N ASN A 220 26.47 -16.13 -0.18
CA ASN A 220 27.78 -16.22 0.53
C ASN A 220 27.75 -17.16 1.75
N GLY A 221 27.00 -18.27 1.65
CA GLY A 221 26.89 -19.25 2.74
C GLY A 221 25.97 -18.82 3.89
N GLN A 222 25.34 -17.64 3.81
CA GLN A 222 24.37 -17.18 4.78
C GLN A 222 22.95 -17.32 4.22
N PRO A 223 21.96 -17.72 5.02
CA PRO A 223 20.56 -17.71 4.60
C PRO A 223 20.16 -16.28 4.22
N ASN A 224 19.76 -16.05 2.97
CA ASN A 224 19.40 -14.73 2.47
C ASN A 224 17.91 -14.63 2.17
N GLY A 225 17.09 -15.10 3.08
CA GLY A 225 15.64 -14.91 3.04
C GLY A 225 14.90 -15.78 2.05
N SER A 226 13.65 -15.44 1.84
CA SER A 226 12.75 -16.04 0.87
C SER A 226 12.74 -15.20 -0.42
N ALA A 227 12.48 -15.87 -1.54
CA ALA A 227 12.38 -15.21 -2.84
C ALA A 227 11.23 -14.19 -2.87
N ALA A 228 11.44 -13.05 -3.53
CA ALA A 228 10.39 -12.14 -3.97
C ALA A 228 10.03 -12.47 -5.43
N PHE A 229 8.76 -12.71 -5.70
CA PHE A 229 8.34 -13.21 -6.99
C PHE A 229 7.84 -12.07 -7.90
N ALA A 230 8.55 -11.89 -9.01
CA ALA A 230 8.21 -10.88 -10.01
C ALA A 230 7.19 -11.40 -11.03
N LYS A 231 7.20 -12.72 -11.33
CA LYS A 231 6.34 -13.30 -12.36
C LYS A 231 5.99 -14.75 -12.05
N ILE A 232 4.79 -15.13 -12.42
CA ILE A 232 4.31 -16.51 -12.42
C ILE A 232 3.83 -16.83 -13.83
N LEU A 233 4.32 -17.91 -14.40
CA LEU A 233 3.86 -18.43 -15.68
C LEU A 233 3.32 -19.85 -15.48
N VAL A 234 2.04 -20.05 -15.80
CA VAL A 234 1.42 -21.37 -15.84
C VAL A 234 1.41 -21.84 -17.28
N SER A 235 2.17 -22.89 -17.57
CA SER A 235 2.38 -23.39 -18.92
C SER A 235 1.82 -24.80 -19.07
N ARG A 236 1.32 -25.13 -20.29
CA ARG A 236 0.87 -26.48 -20.61
C ARG A 236 2.03 -27.30 -21.17
N PRO A 237 2.19 -28.57 -20.75
CA PRO A 237 3.08 -29.50 -21.44
C PRO A 237 2.63 -29.69 -22.87
N ALA A 238 3.56 -29.93 -23.78
CA ALA A 238 3.25 -30.28 -25.18
C ALA A 238 2.35 -31.54 -25.21
N GLY A 239 1.13 -31.41 -25.79
CA GLY A 239 0.16 -32.51 -25.86
C GLY A 239 -0.67 -32.77 -24.58
N GLY A 240 -0.47 -31.99 -23.51
CA GLY A 240 -1.25 -32.13 -22.27
C GLY A 240 -2.57 -31.35 -22.30
N THR A 241 -3.59 -31.90 -21.66
CA THR A 241 -4.91 -31.26 -21.47
C THR A 241 -4.99 -30.44 -20.18
N VAL A 242 -4.01 -30.60 -19.28
CA VAL A 242 -3.97 -29.97 -17.96
C VAL A 242 -2.67 -29.19 -17.79
N SER A 243 -2.73 -27.98 -17.27
CA SER A 243 -1.57 -27.14 -16.96
C SER A 243 -0.90 -27.62 -15.69
N ASN A 244 0.20 -28.37 -15.81
CA ASN A 244 0.92 -28.89 -14.66
C ASN A 244 2.26 -28.17 -14.41
N THR A 245 2.80 -27.44 -15.39
CA THR A 245 4.08 -26.73 -15.23
C THR A 245 3.84 -25.32 -14.76
N VAL A 246 4.48 -24.97 -13.65
CA VAL A 246 4.49 -23.60 -13.10
C VAL A 246 5.93 -23.12 -13.05
N LEU A 247 6.19 -21.97 -13.64
CA LEU A 247 7.48 -21.26 -13.58
C LEU A 247 7.32 -20.01 -12.74
N LEU A 248 8.29 -19.77 -11.88
CA LEU A 248 8.36 -18.61 -11.00
C LEU A 248 9.62 -17.83 -11.30
N GLY A 249 9.47 -16.57 -11.71
CA GLY A 249 10.58 -15.62 -11.80
C GLY A 249 10.75 -14.92 -10.46
N ALA A 250 11.89 -15.16 -9.80
CA ALA A 250 12.27 -14.48 -8.57
C ALA A 250 13.37 -13.47 -8.87
N SER A 251 13.11 -12.20 -8.57
CA SER A 251 13.97 -11.07 -8.96
C SER A 251 15.38 -11.14 -8.37
N ASN A 252 15.52 -11.74 -7.20
CA ASN A 252 16.78 -11.84 -6.46
C ASN A 252 17.42 -13.23 -6.50
N VAL A 253 16.81 -14.19 -7.21
CA VAL A 253 17.25 -15.60 -7.19
C VAL A 253 17.39 -16.19 -8.59
N GLY A 254 16.27 -16.23 -9.37
CA GLY A 254 16.23 -16.89 -10.65
C GLY A 254 14.89 -17.53 -10.96
N VAL A 255 14.89 -18.59 -11.76
CA VAL A 255 13.67 -19.33 -12.11
C VAL A 255 13.57 -20.60 -11.30
N PHE A 256 12.43 -20.78 -10.64
CA PHE A 256 11.99 -22.06 -10.09
C PHE A 256 10.95 -22.70 -11.01
N ARG A 257 11.00 -24.03 -11.11
CA ARG A 257 10.09 -24.83 -11.93
C ARG A 257 9.43 -25.90 -11.11
N SER A 258 8.12 -26.00 -11.22
CA SER A 258 7.33 -27.16 -10.81
C SER A 258 6.76 -27.86 -12.05
N ALA A 259 6.74 -29.19 -12.03
CA ALA A 259 6.10 -30.00 -13.07
C ALA A 259 4.79 -30.66 -12.58
N ASP A 260 4.37 -30.36 -11.34
CA ASP A 260 3.26 -31.02 -10.62
C ASP A 260 2.30 -30.03 -9.99
N GLY A 261 2.15 -28.85 -10.62
CA GLY A 261 1.22 -27.79 -10.18
C GLY A 261 1.63 -27.12 -8.87
N GLY A 262 2.92 -27.12 -8.53
CA GLY A 262 3.47 -26.45 -7.35
C GLY A 262 3.71 -27.37 -6.15
N SER A 263 3.49 -28.68 -6.27
CA SER A 263 3.72 -29.61 -5.17
C SER A 263 5.20 -29.80 -4.87
N THR A 264 6.04 -29.87 -5.93
CA THR A 264 7.50 -29.91 -5.81
C THR A 264 8.16 -28.85 -6.73
N TRP A 265 9.34 -28.39 -6.35
CA TRP A 265 10.06 -27.33 -7.04
C TRP A 265 11.52 -27.69 -7.30
N SER A 266 12.01 -27.29 -8.47
CA SER A 266 13.41 -27.37 -8.85
C SER A 266 13.92 -25.97 -9.19
N TYR A 267 15.18 -25.70 -8.93
CA TYR A 267 15.87 -24.47 -9.33
C TYR A 267 16.37 -24.62 -10.77
N ALA A 268 15.77 -23.90 -11.70
CA ALA A 268 15.93 -24.15 -13.13
C ALA A 268 16.90 -23.16 -13.84
N LEU A 269 16.90 -21.88 -13.44
CA LEU A 269 17.79 -20.86 -14.00
C LEU A 269 18.34 -19.99 -12.88
N PRO A 270 19.66 -19.94 -12.67
CA PRO A 270 20.27 -19.06 -11.68
C PRO A 270 20.32 -17.61 -12.16
N GLY A 271 20.29 -16.70 -11.17
CA GLY A 271 20.32 -15.25 -11.39
C GLY A 271 18.92 -14.61 -11.35
N GLY A 272 18.85 -13.34 -10.91
CA GLY A 272 17.58 -12.63 -10.75
C GLY A 272 16.75 -12.64 -12.04
N THR A 273 15.47 -12.94 -11.93
CA THR A 273 14.54 -12.99 -13.08
C THR A 273 13.35 -12.10 -12.83
N SER A 274 13.23 -11.02 -13.61
CA SER A 274 12.15 -10.02 -13.48
C SER A 274 10.94 -10.32 -14.37
N SER A 275 11.11 -11.09 -15.45
CA SER A 275 10.05 -11.37 -16.41
C SER A 275 10.11 -12.79 -16.98
N LEU A 276 8.94 -13.39 -17.20
CA LEU A 276 8.74 -14.68 -17.86
C LEU A 276 7.56 -14.57 -18.84
N VAL A 277 7.74 -15.02 -20.08
CA VAL A 277 6.68 -15.08 -21.09
C VAL A 277 6.70 -16.40 -21.84
N ALA A 278 5.52 -16.96 -22.16
CA ALA A 278 5.39 -18.13 -23.02
C ALA A 278 5.20 -17.70 -24.47
N HIS A 279 5.81 -18.43 -25.38
CA HIS A 279 5.55 -18.24 -26.80
C HIS A 279 4.06 -18.50 -27.11
N PRO A 280 3.38 -17.60 -27.82
CA PRO A 280 1.92 -17.62 -27.90
C PRO A 280 1.35 -18.83 -28.69
N THR A 281 2.15 -19.46 -29.53
CA THR A 281 1.68 -20.57 -30.40
C THR A 281 2.53 -21.84 -30.30
N ARG A 282 3.77 -21.79 -29.75
CA ARG A 282 4.64 -22.98 -29.58
C ARG A 282 4.66 -23.40 -28.12
N ASN A 283 3.95 -24.48 -27.80
CA ASN A 283 3.92 -25.06 -26.46
C ASN A 283 5.34 -25.47 -26.00
N GLY A 284 5.68 -25.14 -24.76
CA GLY A 284 6.97 -25.46 -24.14
C GLY A 284 8.08 -24.45 -24.42
N LEU A 285 7.89 -23.54 -25.38
CA LEU A 285 8.83 -22.47 -25.64
C LEU A 285 8.52 -21.28 -24.70
N VAL A 286 9.46 -20.94 -23.85
CA VAL A 286 9.33 -19.85 -22.85
C VAL A 286 10.60 -18.99 -22.83
N PHE A 287 10.47 -17.73 -22.45
CA PHE A 287 11.57 -16.77 -22.37
C PHE A 287 11.65 -16.17 -20.97
N ALA A 288 12.87 -15.86 -20.53
CA ALA A 288 13.15 -15.25 -19.22
C ALA A 288 14.07 -14.03 -19.36
N GLY A 289 13.67 -12.90 -18.77
CA GLY A 289 14.53 -11.73 -18.59
C GLY A 289 15.33 -11.87 -17.30
N ASN A 290 16.65 -12.12 -17.43
CA ASN A 290 17.54 -12.35 -16.30
C ASN A 290 18.40 -11.11 -16.02
N ASN A 291 18.37 -10.62 -14.80
CA ASN A 291 19.08 -9.44 -14.31
C ASN A 291 20.10 -9.77 -13.22
N ASP A 292 20.76 -10.91 -13.28
CA ASP A 292 21.64 -11.45 -12.24
C ASP A 292 22.54 -10.37 -11.60
N PHE A 293 22.29 -10.07 -10.32
CA PHE A 293 23.04 -9.07 -9.55
C PHE A 293 24.47 -9.54 -9.24
N PHE A 294 24.73 -10.86 -9.26
CA PHE A 294 26.01 -11.46 -8.87
C PHE A 294 26.93 -11.73 -10.04
N SER A 295 26.40 -11.86 -11.25
CA SER A 295 27.21 -12.17 -12.44
C SER A 295 26.70 -11.43 -13.68
N ALA A 296 27.45 -10.43 -14.12
CA ALA A 296 27.13 -9.69 -15.33
C ALA A 296 27.07 -10.61 -16.58
N SER A 297 27.85 -11.68 -16.63
CA SER A 297 27.86 -12.61 -17.76
C SER A 297 26.61 -13.48 -17.89
N ARG A 298 25.76 -13.50 -16.89
CA ARG A 298 24.45 -14.18 -16.88
C ARG A 298 23.27 -13.27 -17.14
N ARG A 299 23.48 -11.98 -17.32
CA ARG A 299 22.41 -11.03 -17.65
C ARG A 299 22.04 -11.12 -19.11
N GLY A 300 20.75 -11.08 -19.38
CA GLY A 300 20.22 -11.11 -20.73
C GLY A 300 18.90 -11.87 -20.84
N LEU A 301 18.55 -12.19 -22.08
CA LEU A 301 17.37 -12.97 -22.39
C LEU A 301 17.73 -14.44 -22.53
N TYR A 302 16.99 -15.31 -21.87
CA TYR A 302 17.09 -16.76 -21.97
C TYR A 302 15.87 -17.34 -22.67
N GLU A 303 16.12 -18.45 -23.41
CA GLU A 303 15.08 -19.26 -24.04
C GLU A 303 15.12 -20.69 -23.48
N SER A 304 13.96 -21.28 -23.30
CA SER A 304 13.77 -22.69 -22.98
C SER A 304 12.77 -23.29 -23.95
N ALA A 305 13.08 -24.46 -24.55
CA ALA A 305 12.20 -25.19 -25.47
C ALA A 305 11.48 -26.37 -24.79
N ASP A 306 11.66 -26.54 -23.45
CA ASP A 306 11.21 -27.70 -22.67
C ASP A 306 10.42 -27.30 -21.40
N ASN A 307 9.61 -26.24 -21.50
CA ASN A 307 8.84 -25.69 -20.38
C ASN A 307 9.71 -25.31 -19.19
N GLY A 308 10.86 -24.67 -19.45
CA GLY A 308 11.72 -24.14 -18.39
C GLY A 308 12.58 -25.20 -17.68
N ALA A 309 12.72 -26.41 -18.22
CA ALA A 309 13.60 -27.42 -17.62
C ALA A 309 15.08 -27.14 -17.90
N THR A 310 15.40 -26.67 -19.11
CA THR A 310 16.73 -26.21 -19.48
C THR A 310 16.66 -24.83 -20.16
N TRP A 311 17.74 -24.06 -20.10
CA TRP A 311 17.79 -22.68 -20.56
C TRP A 311 19.03 -22.39 -21.36
N ALA A 312 18.89 -21.67 -22.45
CA ALA A 312 19.99 -21.17 -23.30
C ALA A 312 19.98 -19.63 -23.30
N LEU A 313 21.14 -19.02 -23.08
CA LEU A 313 21.31 -17.57 -23.19
C LEU A 313 21.27 -17.18 -24.67
N LEU A 314 20.41 -16.26 -25.04
CA LEU A 314 20.35 -15.67 -26.38
C LEU A 314 21.51 -14.70 -26.61
N PRO A 315 21.84 -14.36 -27.89
CA PRO A 315 22.84 -13.35 -28.19
C PRO A 315 22.66 -12.06 -27.43
N ALA A 316 23.77 -11.38 -27.12
CA ALA A 316 23.76 -10.13 -26.37
C ALA A 316 22.97 -9.03 -27.10
N LEU A 317 22.30 -8.18 -26.33
CA LEU A 317 21.55 -7.01 -26.83
C LEU A 317 22.53 -6.06 -27.60
N PRO A 318 22.18 -5.61 -28.80
CA PRO A 318 23.06 -4.79 -29.59
C PRO A 318 23.38 -3.43 -28.97
N GLY A 319 24.66 -3.16 -28.76
CA GLY A 319 25.15 -1.88 -28.18
C GLY A 319 24.88 -1.71 -26.70
N VAL A 320 24.57 -2.79 -25.95
CA VAL A 320 24.35 -2.75 -24.49
C VAL A 320 25.49 -3.41 -23.75
N ASP A 321 26.09 -2.73 -22.80
CA ASP A 321 26.95 -3.36 -21.80
C ASP A 321 26.04 -4.10 -20.81
N VAL A 322 26.08 -5.43 -20.82
CA VAL A 322 25.24 -6.27 -19.93
C VAL A 322 25.49 -5.99 -18.45
N ALA A 323 26.65 -5.44 -18.08
CA ALA A 323 26.92 -5.06 -16.69
C ALA A 323 26.04 -3.91 -16.21
N THR A 324 25.49 -3.09 -17.10
CA THR A 324 24.62 -1.96 -16.78
C THR A 324 23.15 -2.36 -16.63
N ILE A 325 22.74 -3.54 -17.04
CA ILE A 325 21.34 -3.99 -16.95
C ILE A 325 20.95 -4.19 -15.50
N GLN A 326 19.79 -3.62 -15.13
CA GLN A 326 19.13 -3.80 -13.83
C GLN A 326 17.84 -4.61 -13.95
N ARG A 327 17.00 -4.35 -14.98
CA ARG A 327 15.69 -4.97 -15.15
C ARG A 327 15.41 -5.23 -16.64
N ILE A 328 14.74 -6.34 -16.92
CA ILE A 328 14.28 -6.69 -18.27
C ILE A 328 12.81 -7.12 -18.17
N GLU A 329 11.92 -6.37 -18.81
CA GLU A 329 10.52 -6.77 -18.97
C GLU A 329 10.26 -7.25 -20.38
N LEU A 330 9.51 -8.35 -20.50
CA LEU A 330 9.25 -9.05 -21.76
C LEU A 330 7.78 -9.01 -22.14
N ALA A 331 7.52 -8.93 -23.44
CA ALA A 331 6.21 -9.14 -24.01
C ALA A 331 6.29 -9.96 -25.31
N VAL A 332 5.22 -10.70 -25.58
CA VAL A 332 5.00 -11.48 -26.81
C VAL A 332 3.59 -11.21 -27.33
N THR A 333 3.35 -11.46 -28.62
CA THR A 333 2.02 -11.27 -29.20
C THR A 333 1.67 -12.38 -30.20
N PRO A 334 0.44 -12.91 -30.19
CA PRO A 334 -0.03 -13.83 -31.25
C PRO A 334 -0.02 -13.21 -32.64
N ALA A 335 -0.12 -11.87 -32.76
CA ALA A 335 -0.08 -11.16 -34.04
C ALA A 335 1.26 -11.30 -34.79
N SER A 336 2.35 -11.55 -34.05
CA SER A 336 3.68 -11.85 -34.57
C SER A 336 4.41 -12.78 -33.60
N PRO A 337 4.08 -14.07 -33.62
CA PRO A 337 4.44 -14.98 -32.52
C PRO A 337 5.96 -15.19 -32.36
N ASP A 338 6.75 -15.04 -33.41
CA ASP A 338 8.21 -15.20 -33.35
C ASP A 338 8.94 -13.96 -32.79
N LEU A 339 8.24 -12.85 -32.54
CA LEU A 339 8.82 -11.64 -31.95
C LEU A 339 8.71 -11.64 -30.43
N VAL A 340 9.84 -11.42 -29.75
CA VAL A 340 9.91 -11.18 -28.30
C VAL A 340 10.42 -9.77 -28.06
N TYR A 341 9.60 -8.95 -27.44
CA TYR A 341 9.93 -7.58 -27.07
C TYR A 341 10.60 -7.54 -25.71
N ALA A 342 11.69 -6.80 -25.58
CA ALA A 342 12.42 -6.62 -24.32
C ALA A 342 12.61 -5.12 -24.03
N LEU A 343 11.96 -4.66 -22.95
CA LEU A 343 12.15 -3.32 -22.39
C LEU A 343 13.19 -3.42 -21.30
N VAL A 344 14.29 -2.64 -21.40
CA VAL A 344 15.49 -2.84 -20.59
C VAL A 344 15.80 -1.58 -19.79
N GLY A 345 15.80 -1.69 -18.48
CA GLY A 345 16.20 -0.67 -17.52
C GLY A 345 17.64 -0.84 -17.03
N GLY A 346 18.32 0.29 -16.79
CA GLY A 346 19.70 0.36 -16.34
C GLY A 346 19.86 0.57 -14.84
N LYS A 347 21.04 0.26 -14.32
CA LYS A 347 21.44 0.49 -12.93
C LYS A 347 21.49 1.98 -12.53
N ASP A 348 21.57 2.87 -13.50
CA ASP A 348 21.42 4.31 -13.32
C ASP A 348 19.95 4.74 -13.24
N SER A 349 19.07 3.75 -13.12
CA SER A 349 17.60 3.90 -13.10
C SER A 349 17.00 4.45 -14.39
N LYS A 350 17.77 4.55 -15.48
CA LYS A 350 17.29 5.02 -16.78
C LYS A 350 16.93 3.88 -17.71
N LEU A 351 16.08 4.18 -18.69
CA LEU A 351 15.76 3.25 -19.76
C LEU A 351 16.98 3.09 -20.71
N ILE A 352 17.50 1.85 -20.87
CA ILE A 352 18.53 1.52 -21.85
C ILE A 352 17.93 1.46 -23.26
N GLY A 353 16.72 0.91 -23.38
CA GLY A 353 16.02 0.86 -24.66
C GLY A 353 14.95 -0.23 -24.75
N LEU A 354 14.31 -0.24 -25.92
CA LEU A 354 13.38 -1.27 -26.34
C LEU A 354 14.00 -2.09 -27.47
N PHE A 355 14.01 -3.40 -27.32
CA PHE A 355 14.61 -4.35 -28.25
C PHE A 355 13.57 -5.39 -28.67
N VAL A 356 13.76 -5.96 -29.88
CA VAL A 356 12.95 -7.06 -30.40
C VAL A 356 13.88 -8.18 -30.83
N TRP A 357 13.66 -9.37 -30.30
CA TRP A 357 14.22 -10.61 -30.75
C TRP A 357 13.29 -11.19 -31.80
N ASP A 358 13.84 -11.47 -33.00
CA ASP A 358 13.14 -12.23 -34.02
C ASP A 358 13.65 -13.69 -33.99
N GLY A 359 12.84 -14.56 -33.39
CA GLY A 359 13.15 -15.99 -33.24
C GLY A 359 13.23 -16.75 -34.56
N ALA A 360 12.65 -16.23 -35.64
CA ALA A 360 12.75 -16.84 -36.96
C ALA A 360 14.12 -16.57 -37.62
N SER A 361 14.68 -15.37 -37.48
CA SER A 361 15.99 -14.99 -38.02
C SER A 361 17.13 -15.15 -37.01
N GLY A 362 16.85 -15.26 -35.72
CA GLY A 362 17.86 -15.31 -34.65
C GLY A 362 18.59 -13.98 -34.45
N ILE A 363 17.94 -12.83 -34.71
CA ILE A 363 18.58 -11.51 -34.72
C ILE A 363 17.83 -10.54 -33.78
N TRP A 364 18.61 -9.76 -33.02
CA TRP A 364 18.11 -8.62 -32.27
C TRP A 364 17.99 -7.39 -33.15
N LYS A 365 16.90 -6.62 -32.93
CA LYS A 365 16.74 -5.27 -33.45
C LYS A 365 16.51 -4.32 -32.28
N LYS A 366 17.28 -3.23 -32.18
CA LYS A 366 17.00 -2.11 -31.32
C LYS A 366 15.98 -1.20 -32.00
N LEU A 367 14.87 -0.88 -31.32
CA LEU A 367 13.87 0.06 -31.85
C LEU A 367 14.31 1.51 -31.56
N ASN A 368 13.96 2.42 -32.45
CA ASN A 368 14.28 3.84 -32.27
C ASN A 368 13.59 4.45 -31.07
N ALA A 369 12.37 4.02 -30.77
CA ALA A 369 11.60 4.40 -29.60
C ALA A 369 11.60 5.94 -29.36
N VAL A 370 11.45 6.71 -30.45
CA VAL A 370 11.37 8.17 -30.37
C VAL A 370 10.18 8.57 -29.51
N GLY A 371 10.41 9.48 -28.57
CA GLY A 371 9.44 9.87 -27.53
C GLY A 371 9.66 9.19 -26.18
N LEU A 372 10.30 8.00 -26.14
CA LEU A 372 10.68 7.37 -24.86
C LEU A 372 12.07 7.79 -24.38
N LEU A 373 13.04 7.90 -25.34
CA LEU A 373 14.45 8.13 -25.02
C LEU A 373 14.85 9.61 -25.04
N THR A 374 13.99 10.48 -25.56
CA THR A 374 14.26 11.92 -25.72
C THR A 374 13.60 12.75 -24.63
N GLY A 375 13.80 12.33 -23.36
CA GLY A 375 13.13 12.93 -22.22
C GLY A 375 13.28 14.44 -22.09
N ASN A 376 12.18 15.14 -21.95
CA ASN A 376 12.10 16.41 -21.26
C ASN A 376 11.42 16.18 -19.91
N SER A 377 11.69 17.03 -18.96
CA SER A 377 11.37 16.90 -17.52
C SER A 377 9.91 16.62 -17.13
N ARG A 378 9.04 16.16 -18.04
CA ARG A 378 7.61 15.89 -17.81
C ARG A 378 7.02 14.65 -18.52
N GLY A 379 7.79 13.84 -19.23
CA GLY A 379 7.19 12.78 -20.06
C GLY A 379 8.05 11.57 -20.35
N ASP A 380 9.17 11.41 -19.69
CA ASP A 380 10.06 10.25 -19.86
C ASP A 380 9.84 9.18 -18.76
N PHE A 381 10.55 8.07 -18.90
CA PHE A 381 10.59 6.97 -17.94
C PHE A 381 11.21 7.39 -16.59
N GLY A 382 11.52 8.66 -16.37
CA GLY A 382 12.15 9.13 -15.15
C GLY A 382 13.50 8.44 -14.88
N ALA A 383 13.98 8.55 -13.66
CA ALA A 383 15.14 7.80 -13.17
C ALA A 383 14.69 6.63 -12.28
N GLN A 384 13.66 5.88 -12.68
CA GLN A 384 13.03 4.82 -11.87
C GLN A 384 12.87 3.48 -12.62
N ALA A 385 13.55 3.25 -13.78
CA ALA A 385 13.40 2.03 -14.58
C ALA A 385 13.79 0.72 -13.85
N GLY A 386 14.32 0.79 -12.65
CA GLY A 386 14.49 -0.35 -11.74
C GLY A 386 13.26 -0.65 -10.90
N TYR A 387 12.45 0.37 -10.62
CA TYR A 387 11.28 0.32 -9.77
C TYR A 387 9.98 0.09 -10.58
N ASP A 388 9.68 0.96 -11.51
CA ASP A 388 8.53 0.92 -12.40
C ASP A 388 8.98 0.65 -13.85
N LEU A 389 8.54 -0.45 -14.40
CA LEU A 389 8.81 -0.84 -15.78
C LEU A 389 7.77 -1.87 -16.21
N ALA A 390 7.02 -1.59 -17.27
CA ALA A 390 6.01 -2.48 -17.80
C ALA A 390 5.95 -2.43 -19.33
N ILE A 391 5.63 -3.57 -19.96
CA ILE A 391 5.43 -3.68 -21.39
C ILE A 391 4.30 -4.66 -21.71
N ALA A 392 3.46 -4.31 -22.69
CA ALA A 392 2.48 -5.20 -23.30
C ALA A 392 2.37 -4.91 -24.80
N VAL A 393 1.96 -5.91 -25.59
CA VAL A 393 1.74 -5.77 -27.04
C VAL A 393 0.35 -6.29 -27.38
N ASP A 394 -0.40 -5.53 -28.19
CA ASP A 394 -1.76 -5.91 -28.59
C ASP A 394 -1.75 -7.30 -29.27
N PRO A 395 -2.58 -8.25 -28.83
CA PRO A 395 -2.58 -9.61 -29.40
C PRO A 395 -3.07 -9.68 -30.85
N ARG A 396 -3.65 -8.63 -31.38
CA ARG A 396 -4.20 -8.54 -32.75
C ARG A 396 -3.33 -7.69 -33.70
N ASP A 397 -2.43 -6.83 -33.10
CA ASP A 397 -1.61 -5.88 -33.87
C ASP A 397 -0.22 -5.69 -33.25
N ALA A 398 0.79 -6.31 -33.82
CA ALA A 398 2.16 -6.21 -33.37
C ALA A 398 2.79 -4.78 -33.47
N ASN A 399 2.13 -3.87 -34.21
CA ASN A 399 2.55 -2.46 -34.27
C ASN A 399 2.09 -1.66 -33.06
N ARG A 400 1.13 -2.19 -32.29
CA ARG A 400 0.60 -1.52 -31.10
C ARG A 400 1.31 -2.04 -29.87
N ILE A 401 2.22 -1.21 -29.34
CA ILE A 401 3.05 -1.52 -28.18
C ILE A 401 2.72 -0.54 -27.07
N TYR A 402 2.50 -1.05 -25.89
CA TYR A 402 2.29 -0.28 -24.65
C TYR A 402 3.50 -0.46 -23.76
N VAL A 403 4.06 0.63 -23.25
CA VAL A 403 5.17 0.62 -22.30
C VAL A 403 4.91 1.62 -21.20
N ALA A 404 5.42 1.37 -20.02
CA ALA A 404 5.28 2.29 -18.90
C ALA A 404 6.49 2.20 -17.96
N GLY A 405 6.75 3.31 -17.31
CA GLY A 405 7.62 3.58 -16.18
C GLY A 405 6.87 4.56 -15.29
N VAL A 406 7.47 5.71 -14.96
CA VAL A 406 6.75 6.81 -14.25
C VAL A 406 5.46 7.18 -14.99
N ARG A 407 5.47 7.14 -16.33
CA ARG A 407 4.30 7.41 -17.18
C ARG A 407 4.07 6.29 -18.19
N GLY A 408 2.82 6.18 -18.67
CA GLY A 408 2.46 5.30 -19.75
C GLY A 408 2.71 5.90 -21.14
N PHE A 409 3.10 5.06 -22.11
CA PHE A 409 3.31 5.43 -23.51
C PHE A 409 2.78 4.35 -24.43
N ARG A 410 2.35 4.75 -25.63
CA ARG A 410 1.85 3.85 -26.67
C ARG A 410 2.50 4.15 -28.02
N SER A 411 2.88 3.08 -28.73
CA SER A 411 3.22 3.10 -30.15
C SER A 411 2.09 2.48 -30.98
N THR A 412 1.94 2.92 -32.21
CA THR A 412 1.07 2.33 -33.24
C THR A 412 1.80 2.05 -34.55
N ASP A 413 3.14 2.15 -34.55
CA ASP A 413 4.02 2.01 -35.70
C ASP A 413 5.18 1.01 -35.45
N GLY A 414 4.95 0.02 -34.60
CA GLY A 414 5.91 -1.03 -34.30
C GLY A 414 7.10 -0.56 -33.46
N GLY A 415 6.90 0.49 -32.66
CA GLY A 415 7.91 1.02 -31.74
C GLY A 415 8.88 2.01 -32.39
N ALA A 416 8.55 2.55 -33.57
CA ALA A 416 9.33 3.62 -34.16
C ALA A 416 9.12 4.95 -33.42
N THR A 417 7.84 5.26 -33.08
CA THR A 417 7.49 6.43 -32.27
C THR A 417 6.55 6.05 -31.12
N PHE A 418 6.57 6.85 -30.07
CA PHE A 418 5.71 6.69 -28.89
C PHE A 418 5.04 8.02 -28.53
N SER A 419 3.77 7.94 -28.11
CA SER A 419 3.01 9.06 -27.54
C SER A 419 2.58 8.74 -26.12
N PRO A 420 2.48 9.76 -25.22
CA PRO A 420 1.99 9.58 -23.86
C PRO A 420 0.56 9.01 -23.84
N MET A 421 0.25 8.18 -22.82
CA MET A 421 -1.10 7.71 -22.49
C MET A 421 -1.29 7.72 -20.97
N GLY A 422 -2.54 7.80 -20.51
CA GLY A 422 -2.88 7.76 -19.09
C GLY A 422 -2.31 8.92 -18.28
N MET A 423 -2.23 10.11 -18.89
CA MET A 423 -1.74 11.31 -18.21
C MET A 423 -2.69 11.78 -17.10
N GLU A 424 -3.92 11.28 -17.11
CA GLU A 424 -4.99 11.56 -16.15
C GLU A 424 -4.99 10.63 -14.94
N ILE A 425 -4.20 9.54 -14.94
CA ILE A 425 -4.12 8.60 -13.83
C ILE A 425 -2.79 8.74 -13.08
N HIS A 426 -2.72 8.11 -11.91
CA HIS A 426 -1.54 8.12 -11.05
C HIS A 426 -0.28 7.62 -11.79
N VAL A 427 0.85 8.17 -11.44
CA VAL A 427 2.18 7.80 -11.98
C VAL A 427 2.65 6.43 -11.45
N ASP A 428 3.88 6.06 -11.83
CA ASP A 428 4.62 4.89 -11.36
C ASP A 428 3.89 3.58 -11.64
N TRP A 429 3.98 3.16 -12.92
CA TRP A 429 3.24 2.00 -13.42
C TRP A 429 4.06 0.72 -13.27
N HIS A 430 3.51 -0.26 -12.57
CA HIS A 430 4.14 -1.55 -12.33
C HIS A 430 3.71 -2.63 -13.31
N VAL A 431 2.49 -2.53 -13.84
CA VAL A 431 1.93 -3.56 -14.72
C VAL A 431 0.93 -2.99 -15.72
N ILE A 432 0.98 -3.52 -16.94
CA ILE A 432 -0.05 -3.34 -17.97
C ILE A 432 -0.66 -4.71 -18.27
N GLY A 433 -1.95 -4.88 -17.97
CA GLY A 433 -2.73 -6.06 -18.32
C GLY A 433 -3.60 -5.82 -19.55
N ILE A 434 -3.76 -6.82 -20.41
CA ILE A 434 -4.71 -6.81 -21.52
C ILE A 434 -5.78 -7.87 -21.24
N ASP A 435 -7.06 -7.50 -21.40
CA ASP A 435 -8.15 -8.44 -21.23
C ASP A 435 -8.08 -9.55 -22.30
N PRO A 436 -8.05 -10.83 -21.93
CA PRO A 436 -7.85 -11.92 -22.87
C PRO A 436 -9.04 -12.13 -23.84
N LEU A 437 -10.23 -11.68 -23.46
CA LEU A 437 -11.46 -11.82 -24.26
C LEU A 437 -11.75 -10.57 -25.08
N ASN A 438 -11.35 -9.40 -24.59
CA ASN A 438 -11.53 -8.13 -25.29
C ASN A 438 -10.26 -7.27 -25.20
N PRO A 439 -9.32 -7.40 -26.14
CA PRO A 439 -8.07 -6.64 -26.13
C PRO A 439 -8.21 -5.11 -26.32
N ASP A 440 -9.42 -4.58 -26.44
CA ASP A 440 -9.63 -3.14 -26.33
C ASP A 440 -9.61 -2.65 -24.88
N ILE A 441 -9.73 -3.60 -23.93
CA ILE A 441 -9.67 -3.32 -22.49
C ILE A 441 -8.22 -3.52 -22.00
N LEU A 442 -7.67 -2.46 -21.41
CA LEU A 442 -6.38 -2.45 -20.73
C LEU A 442 -6.57 -2.16 -19.26
N TYR A 443 -5.70 -2.73 -18.45
CA TYR A 443 -5.59 -2.47 -17.01
C TYR A 443 -4.21 -1.92 -16.70
N ALA A 444 -4.13 -0.86 -15.91
CA ALA A 444 -2.90 -0.31 -15.38
C ALA A 444 -2.87 -0.44 -13.86
N GLY A 445 -1.88 -1.14 -13.33
CA GLY A 445 -1.55 -1.15 -11.91
C GLY A 445 -0.44 -0.14 -11.64
N THR A 446 -0.71 0.84 -10.77
CA THR A 446 0.19 1.96 -10.43
C THR A 446 0.31 2.12 -8.92
N ASP A 447 1.11 3.08 -8.45
CA ASP A 447 1.17 3.42 -7.02
C ASP A 447 -0.12 4.05 -6.48
N GLY A 448 -0.98 4.60 -7.36
CA GLY A 448 -2.32 5.07 -7.02
C GLY A 448 -3.43 4.01 -7.13
N GLY A 449 -3.15 2.81 -7.63
CA GLY A 449 -4.14 1.73 -7.70
C GLY A 449 -4.31 1.09 -9.05
N ILE A 450 -5.58 0.71 -9.34
CA ILE A 450 -5.98 0.04 -10.57
C ILE A 450 -6.85 0.95 -11.43
N PHE A 451 -6.46 1.09 -12.69
CA PHE A 451 -7.17 1.88 -13.68
C PHE A 451 -7.49 1.04 -14.90
N VAL A 452 -8.56 1.39 -15.63
CA VAL A 452 -9.02 0.67 -16.80
C VAL A 452 -9.21 1.62 -17.97
N SER A 453 -8.74 1.20 -19.14
CA SER A 453 -9.11 1.76 -20.44
C SER A 453 -9.99 0.77 -21.18
N THR A 454 -11.01 1.25 -21.88
CA THR A 454 -11.89 0.43 -22.75
C THR A 454 -11.74 0.77 -24.23
N ASP A 455 -10.74 1.58 -24.56
CA ASP A 455 -10.49 2.16 -25.87
C ASP A 455 -9.00 2.09 -26.27
N ARG A 456 -8.29 1.03 -25.83
CA ARG A 456 -6.86 0.78 -26.16
C ARG A 456 -5.91 1.87 -25.62
N GLY A 457 -6.24 2.46 -24.49
CA GLY A 457 -5.41 3.44 -23.80
C GLY A 457 -5.62 4.88 -24.29
N ASP A 458 -6.71 5.17 -25.03
CA ASP A 458 -7.05 6.55 -25.39
C ASP A 458 -7.59 7.33 -24.19
N SER A 459 -8.36 6.69 -23.32
CA SER A 459 -8.84 7.25 -22.06
C SER A 459 -8.80 6.22 -20.93
N TRP A 460 -8.75 6.67 -19.69
CA TRP A 460 -8.64 5.83 -18.51
C TRP A 460 -9.66 6.23 -17.44
N ALA A 461 -10.10 5.25 -16.67
CA ALA A 461 -10.99 5.43 -15.54
C ALA A 461 -10.49 4.66 -14.32
N SER A 462 -10.67 5.24 -13.13
CA SER A 462 -10.36 4.57 -11.86
C SER A 462 -11.28 3.38 -11.60
N ARG A 463 -10.72 2.28 -11.12
CA ARG A 463 -11.42 1.11 -10.59
C ARG A 463 -11.17 0.92 -9.07
N ASN A 464 -10.73 1.97 -8.39
CA ASN A 464 -10.28 1.94 -6.99
C ASN A 464 -11.42 1.96 -5.96
N ALA A 465 -12.65 2.25 -6.38
CA ALA A 465 -13.79 2.30 -5.46
C ALA A 465 -13.98 0.98 -4.69
N GLY A 466 -13.95 1.04 -3.37
CA GLY A 466 -14.03 -0.12 -2.47
C GLY A 466 -12.70 -0.84 -2.21
N LEU A 467 -11.60 -0.39 -2.80
CA LEU A 467 -10.27 -0.98 -2.60
C LEU A 467 -9.55 -0.27 -1.46
N THR A 468 -9.30 -1.00 -0.37
CA THR A 468 -8.66 -0.47 0.84
C THR A 468 -7.24 -1.02 0.97
N ILE A 469 -6.26 -0.34 0.36
CA ILE A 469 -4.86 -0.80 0.27
C ILE A 469 -3.82 0.29 0.55
N ALA A 470 -4.22 1.44 1.09
CA ALA A 470 -3.32 2.52 1.46
C ALA A 470 -2.30 2.07 2.51
N GLN A 471 -1.04 2.51 2.34
CA GLN A 471 0.12 2.16 3.16
C GLN A 471 0.46 3.33 4.09
N TYR A 472 -0.13 3.36 5.30
CA TYR A 472 0.10 4.42 6.27
C TYR A 472 1.47 4.30 6.94
N TYR A 473 2.17 5.43 7.03
CA TYR A 473 3.33 5.63 7.91
C TYR A 473 2.90 5.94 9.36
N PRO A 474 3.83 5.96 10.34
CA PRO A 474 3.54 6.43 11.69
C PRO A 474 3.06 7.89 11.74
N GLY A 475 2.33 8.26 12.79
CA GLY A 475 1.88 9.62 13.04
C GLY A 475 0.46 9.91 12.58
N ILE A 476 -0.45 8.93 12.69
CA ILE A 476 -1.89 9.20 12.52
C ILE A 476 -2.39 10.11 13.64
N SER A 477 -3.41 10.89 13.38
CA SER A 477 -4.01 11.78 14.38
C SER A 477 -5.53 11.83 14.28
N ALA A 478 -6.19 12.22 15.37
CA ALA A 478 -7.63 12.38 15.41
C ALA A 478 -8.03 13.63 16.20
N SER A 479 -9.17 14.21 15.83
CA SER A 479 -9.85 15.20 16.69
C SER A 479 -10.31 14.55 17.99
N PRO A 480 -10.51 15.31 19.08
CA PRO A 480 -10.94 14.76 20.36
C PRO A 480 -12.25 13.95 20.28
N SER A 481 -13.14 14.32 19.38
CA SER A 481 -14.41 13.59 19.12
C SER A 481 -14.27 12.36 18.22
N GLY A 482 -13.09 12.15 17.59
CA GLY A 482 -12.90 11.10 16.58
C GLY A 482 -13.63 11.36 15.25
N SER A 483 -14.27 12.53 15.09
CA SER A 483 -15.00 12.86 13.86
C SER A 483 -14.12 13.21 12.66
N THR A 484 -12.88 13.61 12.93
CA THR A 484 -11.84 13.83 11.92
C THR A 484 -10.63 12.99 12.29
N ILE A 485 -10.15 12.19 11.35
CA ILE A 485 -8.96 11.36 11.50
C ILE A 485 -8.05 11.67 10.32
N MET A 486 -6.76 11.75 10.56
CA MET A 486 -5.77 12.05 9.52
C MET A 486 -4.63 11.03 9.55
N GLY A 487 -3.99 10.86 8.39
CA GLY A 487 -2.75 10.11 8.29
C GLY A 487 -2.05 10.36 6.97
N GLY A 488 -0.74 10.21 6.99
CA GLY A 488 0.09 10.22 5.81
C GLY A 488 0.35 8.81 5.30
N ALA A 489 0.28 8.62 3.99
CA ALA A 489 0.49 7.34 3.35
C ALA A 489 1.49 7.45 2.21
N GLN A 490 2.17 6.35 1.94
CA GLN A 490 3.12 6.23 0.86
C GLN A 490 2.44 6.52 -0.48
N ASP A 491 3.07 7.34 -1.31
CA ASP A 491 2.70 7.74 -2.66
C ASP A 491 1.32 8.45 -2.78
N LEU A 492 0.55 8.52 -1.69
CA LEU A 492 -0.80 9.08 -1.65
C LEU A 492 -0.90 10.38 -0.83
N GLY A 493 0.21 10.80 -0.24
CA GLY A 493 0.28 12.01 0.58
C GLY A 493 -0.51 11.91 1.89
N THR A 494 -1.05 13.04 2.33
CA THR A 494 -1.87 13.12 3.56
C THR A 494 -3.35 13.30 3.23
N HIS A 495 -4.18 12.53 3.90
CA HIS A 495 -5.63 12.55 3.70
C HIS A 495 -6.38 12.37 5.02
N PHE A 496 -7.67 12.69 5.00
CA PHE A 496 -8.49 12.71 6.19
C PHE A 496 -9.88 12.12 6.01
N PHE A 497 -10.35 11.48 7.07
CA PHE A 497 -11.68 10.94 7.25
C PHE A 497 -12.60 11.96 7.89
N THR A 498 -13.84 12.04 7.40
CA THR A 498 -14.92 12.89 7.95
C THR A 498 -16.26 12.14 8.03
N GLY A 499 -16.22 10.84 8.29
CA GLY A 499 -17.43 10.01 8.40
C GLY A 499 -17.79 9.21 7.13
N SER A 500 -16.98 9.28 6.07
CA SER A 500 -17.13 8.47 4.85
C SER A 500 -15.94 7.54 4.68
N SER A 501 -16.15 6.34 4.13
CA SER A 501 -15.05 5.45 3.73
C SER A 501 -14.23 6.01 2.56
N TYR A 502 -14.74 7.01 1.84
CA TYR A 502 -13.99 7.80 0.85
C TYR A 502 -13.35 9.00 1.53
N TRP A 503 -12.05 9.12 1.41
CA TRP A 503 -11.27 10.15 2.10
C TRP A 503 -10.83 11.26 1.13
N ASN A 504 -10.45 12.42 1.69
CA ASN A 504 -9.99 13.56 0.91
C ASN A 504 -8.50 13.80 1.14
N GLY A 505 -7.71 13.79 0.07
CA GLY A 505 -6.30 14.16 0.07
C GLY A 505 -6.13 15.68 0.06
N PHE A 506 -5.04 16.18 0.66
CA PHE A 506 -4.75 17.62 0.68
C PHE A 506 -3.24 17.96 0.68
N LEU A 507 -2.36 16.98 0.77
CA LEU A 507 -0.92 17.15 0.64
C LEU A 507 -0.37 15.93 -0.11
N SER A 508 0.39 16.13 -1.19
CA SER A 508 0.95 15.08 -2.05
C SER A 508 2.35 14.62 -1.59
N GLY A 509 2.87 13.55 -2.21
CA GLY A 509 4.15 12.91 -1.90
C GLY A 509 3.98 11.75 -0.93
N ASP A 510 5.07 11.26 -0.31
CA ASP A 510 4.99 10.32 0.81
C ASP A 510 4.54 11.10 2.06
N GLY A 511 3.27 10.94 2.43
CA GLY A 511 2.71 11.58 3.62
C GLY A 511 3.32 10.99 4.89
N GLY A 512 3.58 11.85 5.89
CA GLY A 512 4.19 11.46 7.15
C GLY A 512 3.30 11.72 8.36
N TYR A 513 3.91 12.15 9.44
CA TYR A 513 3.20 12.50 10.67
C TYR A 513 2.15 13.57 10.44
N THR A 514 1.08 13.50 11.21
CA THR A 514 -0.04 14.45 11.23
C THR A 514 -0.35 14.90 12.64
N ALA A 515 -0.93 16.09 12.80
CA ALA A 515 -1.51 16.52 14.07
C ALA A 515 -2.75 17.40 13.84
N ILE A 516 -3.78 17.21 14.67
CA ILE A 516 -4.99 18.02 14.69
C ILE A 516 -4.96 18.84 15.98
N ASN A 517 -5.08 20.15 15.85
CA ASN A 517 -5.17 21.02 17.01
C ASN A 517 -6.47 20.70 17.80
N TYR A 518 -6.32 20.26 19.03
CA TYR A 518 -7.45 19.77 19.83
C TYR A 518 -8.37 20.90 20.33
N ASP A 519 -7.88 22.17 20.39
CA ASP A 519 -8.68 23.34 20.73
C ASP A 519 -9.44 23.88 19.49
N ASN A 520 -8.84 23.75 18.31
CA ASN A 520 -9.43 24.16 17.04
C ASN A 520 -9.13 23.13 15.94
N PRO A 521 -9.97 22.11 15.73
CA PRO A 521 -9.74 21.04 14.74
C PRO A 521 -9.69 21.49 13.27
N ALA A 522 -10.02 22.76 12.97
CA ALA A 522 -9.79 23.33 11.65
C ALA A 522 -8.30 23.58 11.39
N VAL A 523 -7.49 23.74 12.44
CA VAL A 523 -6.03 23.86 12.37
C VAL A 523 -5.42 22.45 12.40
N ARG A 524 -4.69 22.13 11.35
CA ARG A 524 -4.11 20.81 11.14
C ARG A 524 -2.66 20.96 10.68
N TYR A 525 -1.83 19.99 11.01
CA TYR A 525 -0.45 19.90 10.58
C TYR A 525 -0.23 18.58 9.85
N ALA A 526 0.54 18.63 8.77
CA ALA A 526 0.92 17.45 8.01
C ALA A 526 2.33 17.65 7.44
N GLU A 527 3.06 16.57 7.30
CA GLU A 527 4.35 16.56 6.64
C GLU A 527 4.41 15.56 5.51
N THR A 528 5.42 15.69 4.66
CA THR A 528 5.84 14.66 3.73
C THR A 528 7.22 14.14 4.11
N GLN A 529 7.73 13.18 3.36
CA GLN A 529 9.10 12.71 3.49
C GLN A 529 10.09 13.88 3.46
N TRP A 530 11.25 13.67 4.08
CA TRP A 530 12.32 14.67 4.05
C TRP A 530 12.81 14.88 2.62
N LEU A 531 12.78 16.12 2.17
CA LEU A 531 13.19 16.49 0.82
C LEU A 531 14.69 16.90 0.79
N PRO A 532 15.37 16.87 -0.36
CA PRO A 532 16.72 17.41 -0.50
C PRO A 532 16.84 18.88 -0.09
N THR A 533 15.75 19.62 -0.10
CA THR A 533 15.65 21.01 0.33
C THR A 533 15.46 21.18 1.84
N GLY A 534 15.21 20.09 2.58
CA GLY A 534 14.94 20.03 4.02
C GLY A 534 13.55 19.53 4.37
N PRO A 535 13.10 19.69 5.62
CA PRO A 535 11.79 19.22 6.08
C PRO A 535 10.65 19.93 5.35
N ASN A 536 9.52 19.21 5.20
CA ASN A 536 8.31 19.75 4.59
C ASN A 536 7.11 19.59 5.54
N LEU A 537 7.05 20.43 6.57
CA LEU A 537 5.93 20.51 7.51
C LEU A 537 5.04 21.70 7.14
N VAL A 538 3.75 21.44 6.98
CA VAL A 538 2.73 22.41 6.59
C VAL A 538 1.66 22.51 7.66
N ARG A 539 1.31 23.75 8.05
CA ARG A 539 0.13 24.04 8.87
C ARG A 539 -1.01 24.47 7.96
N PHE A 540 -2.15 23.86 8.13
CA PHE A 540 -3.39 24.21 7.44
C PHE A 540 -4.35 24.92 8.39
N ASP A 541 -5.01 25.95 7.89
CA ASP A 541 -6.13 26.64 8.53
C ASP A 541 -7.31 26.54 7.55
N GLY A 542 -8.20 25.60 7.82
CA GLY A 542 -9.15 25.16 6.81
C GLY A 542 -8.42 24.57 5.59
N ALA A 543 -8.60 25.21 4.43
CA ALA A 543 -7.98 24.78 3.16
C ALA A 543 -6.63 25.48 2.87
N GLN A 544 -6.22 26.48 3.64
CA GLN A 544 -5.01 27.24 3.38
C GLN A 544 -3.81 26.62 4.10
N GLY A 545 -2.80 26.19 3.34
CA GLY A 545 -1.54 25.65 3.85
C GLY A 545 -0.44 26.71 3.93
N ALA A 546 0.38 26.64 4.98
CA ALA A 546 1.57 27.46 5.15
C ALA A 546 2.72 26.62 5.71
N SER A 547 3.88 26.68 5.05
CA SER A 547 5.09 26.00 5.52
C SER A 547 5.48 26.46 6.93
N ARG A 548 5.92 25.52 7.76
CA ARG A 548 6.26 25.69 9.18
C ARG A 548 7.59 25.06 9.55
N VAL A 549 8.65 25.38 8.80
CA VAL A 549 9.98 24.78 8.96
C VAL A 549 11.08 25.78 9.35
N ALA A 550 10.72 27.05 9.55
CA ALA A 550 11.67 28.13 9.83
C ALA A 550 12.44 27.89 11.13
N GLY A 551 13.77 27.68 11.05
CA GLY A 551 14.65 27.37 12.17
C GLY A 551 15.03 25.89 12.28
N ILE A 552 14.42 24.98 11.55
CA ILE A 552 14.86 23.58 11.44
C ILE A 552 16.00 23.51 10.40
N SER A 553 17.13 22.93 10.79
CA SER A 553 18.29 22.78 9.90
C SER A 553 18.10 21.65 8.91
N LYS A 554 18.22 21.95 7.62
CA LYS A 554 18.18 20.94 6.54
C LYS A 554 19.37 19.96 6.55
N ASP A 555 20.45 20.32 7.24
CA ASP A 555 21.70 19.54 7.31
C ASP A 555 21.74 18.62 8.53
N ASP A 556 20.67 18.57 9.32
CA ASP A 556 20.57 17.66 10.45
C ASP A 556 20.38 16.20 9.99
N ARG A 557 20.90 15.25 10.75
CA ARG A 557 20.53 13.82 10.57
C ARG A 557 19.06 13.64 10.91
N HIS A 558 18.31 12.94 10.08
CA HIS A 558 16.85 12.83 10.16
C HIS A 558 16.34 11.47 9.73
N ALA A 559 15.12 11.13 10.13
CA ALA A 559 14.36 10.01 9.56
C ALA A 559 13.89 10.33 8.14
N PHE A 560 13.56 9.33 7.35
CA PHE A 560 12.83 9.50 6.08
C PHE A 560 11.50 10.25 6.33
N ILE A 561 10.78 9.85 7.38
CA ILE A 561 9.61 10.53 7.95
C ILE A 561 9.98 10.97 9.38
N PRO A 562 10.33 12.24 9.62
CA PRO A 562 10.71 12.71 10.96
C PRO A 562 9.53 12.83 11.90
N PRO A 563 9.61 12.45 13.17
CA PRO A 563 8.48 12.58 14.08
C PRO A 563 8.23 14.04 14.47
N PHE A 564 6.96 14.45 14.49
CA PHE A 564 6.54 15.66 15.18
C PHE A 564 5.26 15.42 15.99
N VAL A 565 5.12 16.16 17.08
CA VAL A 565 3.95 16.06 17.96
C VAL A 565 3.49 17.44 18.44
N ILE A 566 2.19 17.57 18.67
CA ILE A 566 1.60 18.73 19.35
C ILE A 566 1.63 18.47 20.86
N ASP A 567 1.95 19.52 21.65
CA ASP A 567 1.92 19.46 23.11
C ASP A 567 0.49 19.14 23.59
N PRO A 568 0.28 18.14 24.46
CA PRO A 568 -1.07 17.68 24.85
C PRO A 568 -1.84 18.66 25.74
N VAL A 569 -1.24 19.77 26.17
CA VAL A 569 -1.82 20.80 27.04
C VAL A 569 -1.83 22.18 26.40
N THR A 570 -0.82 22.48 25.57
CA THR A 570 -0.66 23.81 24.95
C THR A 570 -0.60 23.65 23.43
N SER A 571 -1.73 23.80 22.75
CA SER A 571 -1.88 23.49 21.32
C SER A 571 -1.05 24.37 20.36
N SER A 572 -0.51 25.50 20.83
CA SER A 572 0.45 26.33 20.09
C SER A 572 1.89 25.85 20.17
N THR A 573 2.17 24.87 21.04
CA THR A 573 3.50 24.29 21.22
C THR A 573 3.58 22.97 20.45
N LEU A 574 4.65 22.83 19.65
CA LEU A 574 4.95 21.59 18.95
C LEU A 574 6.43 21.22 19.14
N TYR A 575 6.72 19.96 18.94
CA TYR A 575 8.06 19.39 18.96
C TYR A 575 8.33 18.65 17.65
N PHE A 576 9.58 18.74 17.14
CA PHE A 576 10.00 18.09 15.90
C PHE A 576 11.37 17.42 16.10
N GLY A 577 11.53 16.18 15.59
CA GLY A 577 12.72 15.35 15.83
C GLY A 577 13.62 15.25 14.60
N THR A 578 14.89 15.66 14.72
CA THR A 578 16.01 15.28 13.85
C THR A 578 16.95 14.39 14.67
N HIS A 579 18.29 14.63 14.74
CA HIS A 579 19.14 14.12 15.84
C HIS A 579 19.03 15.01 17.08
N ARG A 580 18.38 16.15 16.96
CA ARG A 580 18.05 17.11 18.02
C ARG A 580 16.54 17.28 18.14
N LEU A 581 16.09 17.66 19.32
CA LEU A 581 14.69 18.05 19.49
C LEU A 581 14.55 19.55 19.17
N TYR A 582 13.62 19.87 18.29
CA TYR A 582 13.18 21.24 18.03
C TYR A 582 11.87 21.51 18.75
N LYS A 583 11.71 22.73 19.27
CA LYS A 583 10.50 23.20 19.94
C LYS A 583 10.03 24.51 19.32
N THR A 584 8.74 24.64 19.14
CA THR A 584 8.06 25.91 18.83
C THR A 584 6.99 26.18 19.87
N VAL A 585 6.67 27.45 20.13
CA VAL A 585 5.57 27.89 21.02
C VAL A 585 4.58 28.79 20.27
N ASN A 586 4.73 28.89 18.95
CA ASN A 586 3.97 29.78 18.08
C ASN A 586 3.46 29.07 16.82
N GLU A 587 2.94 27.86 16.99
CA GLU A 587 2.32 27.07 15.92
C GLU A 587 3.25 26.78 14.73
N GLY A 588 4.54 26.57 15.00
CA GLY A 588 5.55 26.29 13.98
C GLY A 588 6.08 27.51 13.23
N SER A 589 5.70 28.72 13.61
CA SER A 589 6.18 29.93 12.91
C SER A 589 7.69 30.14 13.07
N ALA A 590 8.28 29.67 14.18
CA ALA A 590 9.71 29.59 14.39
C ALA A 590 10.06 28.43 15.31
N TRP A 591 11.17 27.75 15.03
CA TRP A 591 11.66 26.62 15.82
C TRP A 591 13.00 26.92 16.46
N THR A 592 13.20 26.37 17.64
CA THR A 592 14.47 26.44 18.37
C THR A 592 14.95 25.02 18.69
N ALA A 593 16.18 24.71 18.31
CA ALA A 593 16.78 23.40 18.59
C ALA A 593 17.23 23.30 20.05
N SER A 594 17.09 22.12 20.66
CA SER A 594 17.87 21.76 21.82
C SER A 594 19.36 21.77 21.48
N GLY A 595 20.22 22.12 22.45
CA GLY A 595 21.67 22.13 22.25
C GLY A 595 22.33 20.74 22.22
N PHE A 596 21.56 19.64 22.23
CA PHE A 596 22.03 18.29 22.45
C PHE A 596 21.80 17.40 21.23
N ASP A 597 22.78 16.53 20.93
CA ASP A 597 22.56 15.32 20.12
C ASP A 597 21.91 14.27 21.02
N LEU A 598 20.66 13.92 20.73
CA LEU A 598 19.88 12.96 21.53
C LEU A 598 20.02 11.53 21.03
N THR A 599 21.10 11.24 20.31
CA THR A 599 21.43 9.91 19.76
C THR A 599 22.78 9.43 20.24
N LYS A 600 23.24 8.27 19.80
CA LYS A 600 24.61 7.79 20.02
C LYS A 600 25.62 8.33 19.00
N GLY A 601 25.28 9.41 18.29
CA GLY A 601 26.14 10.12 17.33
C GLY A 601 25.94 9.75 15.86
N SER A 602 25.16 8.71 15.54
CA SER A 602 24.86 8.33 14.15
C SER A 602 23.35 8.21 13.83
N GLY A 603 22.54 8.13 14.87
CA GLY A 603 21.08 7.99 14.76
C GLY A 603 20.34 9.31 14.58
N PHE A 604 19.03 9.20 14.62
CA PHE A 604 18.05 10.28 14.62
C PHE A 604 16.86 9.91 15.53
N ILE A 605 16.09 10.91 15.94
CA ILE A 605 14.89 10.74 16.75
C ILE A 605 13.82 10.02 15.91
N THR A 606 13.16 9.05 16.51
CA THR A 606 12.14 8.23 15.89
C THR A 606 10.76 8.36 16.55
N THR A 607 10.74 8.82 17.82
CA THR A 607 9.51 9.04 18.57
C THR A 607 9.70 10.13 19.63
N ILE A 608 8.64 10.90 19.88
CA ILE A 608 8.59 11.96 20.88
C ILE A 608 7.28 11.79 21.65
N ALA A 609 7.34 11.71 22.99
CA ALA A 609 6.16 11.65 23.83
C ALA A 609 6.21 12.72 24.94
N VAL A 610 5.21 13.57 24.96
CA VAL A 610 5.05 14.63 25.98
C VAL A 610 4.02 14.19 27.00
N ALA A 611 4.37 14.22 28.28
CA ALA A 611 3.47 13.81 29.34
C ALA A 611 2.33 14.82 29.53
N LYS A 612 1.09 14.36 29.46
CA LYS A 612 -0.09 15.23 29.63
C LYS A 612 -0.21 15.76 31.06
N SER A 613 0.12 14.94 32.06
CA SER A 613 0.06 15.31 33.49
C SER A 613 1.16 16.29 33.89
N ASP A 614 2.27 16.35 33.16
CA ASP A 614 3.40 17.28 33.34
C ASP A 614 4.12 17.50 32.01
N PRO A 615 3.71 18.50 31.18
CA PRO A 615 4.30 18.74 29.87
C PRO A 615 5.79 19.16 29.90
N ALA A 616 6.36 19.42 31.06
CA ALA A 616 7.79 19.59 31.21
C ALA A 616 8.55 18.25 31.08
N THR A 617 7.85 17.13 31.27
CA THR A 617 8.41 15.79 31.09
C THR A 617 8.21 15.32 29.64
N ILE A 618 9.34 15.14 28.91
CA ILE A 618 9.39 14.74 27.50
C ILE A 618 10.30 13.53 27.35
N TYR A 619 9.77 12.48 26.77
CA TYR A 619 10.53 11.28 26.39
C TYR A 619 10.87 11.32 24.90
N VAL A 620 12.11 10.93 24.57
CA VAL A 620 12.59 10.92 23.18
C VAL A 620 13.31 9.59 22.94
N GLY A 621 12.84 8.85 21.93
CA GLY A 621 13.47 7.61 21.45
C GLY A 621 14.20 7.83 20.14
N ALA A 622 15.26 7.07 19.87
CA ALA A 622 16.09 7.20 18.70
C ALA A 622 16.32 5.88 17.95
N SER A 623 16.70 5.99 16.67
CA SER A 623 16.97 4.86 15.77
C SER A 623 18.13 3.97 16.22
N ASP A 624 19.01 4.49 17.04
CA ASP A 624 20.20 3.79 17.58
C ASP A 624 19.99 3.26 19.01
N GLY A 625 18.72 3.16 19.45
CA GLY A 625 18.33 2.63 20.75
C GLY A 625 18.65 3.55 21.94
N MET A 626 18.92 4.83 21.67
CA MET A 626 19.01 5.83 22.71
C MET A 626 17.59 6.23 23.15
N VAL A 627 17.42 6.38 24.46
CA VAL A 627 16.23 7.00 25.06
C VAL A 627 16.71 8.13 25.95
N ASN A 628 16.07 9.28 25.86
CA ASN A 628 16.36 10.45 26.70
C ASN A 628 15.07 10.98 27.31
N VAL A 629 15.18 11.54 28.52
CA VAL A 629 14.06 12.18 29.22
C VAL A 629 14.46 13.58 29.66
N SER A 630 13.64 14.56 29.29
CA SER A 630 13.67 15.92 29.85
C SER A 630 12.61 16.02 30.94
N ARG A 631 12.87 16.85 31.97
CA ARG A 631 11.90 17.22 33.02
C ARG A 631 11.75 18.75 33.15
N ASP A 632 12.25 19.47 32.18
CA ASP A 632 12.30 20.94 32.18
C ASP A 632 11.82 21.51 30.81
N GLY A 633 10.99 20.76 30.09
CA GLY A 633 10.39 21.20 28.84
C GLY A 633 11.36 21.21 27.65
N GLY A 634 12.37 20.33 27.66
CA GLY A 634 13.34 20.16 26.59
C GLY A 634 14.61 21.02 26.74
N VAL A 635 14.84 21.66 27.91
CA VAL A 635 16.02 22.46 28.17
C VAL A 635 17.24 21.57 28.47
N THR A 636 17.06 20.52 29.28
CA THR A 636 18.08 19.50 29.52
C THR A 636 17.51 18.08 29.34
N PHE A 637 18.41 17.13 29.10
CA PHE A 637 18.06 15.73 28.88
C PHE A 637 18.95 14.81 29.70
N ALA A 638 18.36 13.79 30.32
CA ALA A 638 19.05 12.68 30.96
C ALA A 638 18.94 11.43 30.08
N GLN A 639 20.04 10.70 29.90
CA GLN A 639 20.00 9.40 29.23
C GLN A 639 19.22 8.40 30.07
N SER A 640 18.38 7.60 29.42
CA SER A 640 17.33 6.78 30.02
C SER A 640 17.23 5.39 29.40
N ALA A 641 18.34 4.82 28.88
CA ALA A 641 18.32 3.55 28.17
C ALA A 641 18.64 2.31 29.01
N ILE A 642 18.69 2.42 30.36
CA ILE A 642 18.99 1.28 31.24
C ILE A 642 17.82 0.28 31.19
N GLY A 643 18.10 -0.93 30.72
CA GLY A 643 17.10 -2.01 30.55
C GLY A 643 16.52 -2.10 29.14
N VAL A 644 16.73 -1.10 28.27
CA VAL A 644 16.29 -1.14 26.86
C VAL A 644 17.38 -1.81 26.01
N PRO A 645 17.07 -2.77 25.14
CA PRO A 645 18.04 -3.37 24.25
C PRO A 645 18.54 -2.35 23.20
N ASN A 646 19.73 -2.59 22.63
CA ASN A 646 20.25 -1.76 21.55
C ASN A 646 19.48 -2.02 20.24
N ARG A 647 18.26 -1.49 20.16
CA ARG A 647 17.30 -1.65 19.06
C ARG A 647 16.69 -0.30 18.71
N TRP A 648 16.19 -0.16 17.52
CA TRP A 648 15.43 1.01 17.10
C TRP A 648 14.19 1.18 18.00
N VAL A 649 14.09 2.31 18.69
CA VAL A 649 12.91 2.66 19.48
C VAL A 649 11.83 3.13 18.52
N THR A 650 10.69 2.49 18.54
CA THR A 650 9.61 2.76 17.56
C THR A 650 8.57 3.72 18.09
N ASP A 651 8.15 3.53 19.35
CA ASP A 651 7.10 4.37 19.93
C ASP A 651 7.27 4.47 21.46
N ILE A 652 6.76 5.56 22.04
CA ILE A 652 6.69 5.78 23.48
C ILE A 652 5.31 6.37 23.81
N VAL A 653 4.62 5.77 24.77
CA VAL A 653 3.39 6.30 25.33
C VAL A 653 3.55 6.59 26.84
N VAL A 654 3.13 7.78 27.27
CA VAL A 654 3.17 8.17 28.70
C VAL A 654 1.76 8.06 29.29
N ASP A 655 1.67 7.57 30.52
CA ASP A 655 0.43 7.54 31.27
C ASP A 655 -0.18 8.95 31.36
N GLN A 656 -1.47 9.09 31.07
CA GLN A 656 -2.12 10.39 31.03
C GLN A 656 -2.19 11.10 32.40
N THR A 657 -2.02 10.34 33.50
CA THR A 657 -2.14 10.81 34.88
C THR A 657 -0.80 10.81 35.64
N ASP A 658 0.21 10.09 35.14
CA ASP A 658 1.53 9.97 35.80
C ASP A 658 2.66 10.13 34.76
N ALA A 659 3.29 11.29 34.77
CA ALA A 659 4.44 11.59 33.89
C ALA A 659 5.67 10.71 34.15
N THR A 660 5.73 9.97 35.25
CA THR A 660 6.86 9.05 35.56
C THR A 660 6.63 7.64 35.06
N HIS A 661 5.38 7.31 34.64
CA HIS A 661 4.99 6.02 34.09
C HIS A 661 4.88 6.10 32.56
N ALA A 662 5.69 5.29 31.88
CA ALA A 662 5.68 5.22 30.41
C ALA A 662 5.96 3.81 29.92
N LEU A 663 5.49 3.51 28.71
CA LEU A 663 5.79 2.30 27.95
C LEU A 663 6.53 2.68 26.67
N LEU A 664 7.42 1.81 26.22
CA LEU A 664 8.04 1.95 24.91
C LEU A 664 8.06 0.63 24.13
N THR A 665 8.14 0.74 22.82
CA THR A 665 8.33 -0.37 21.90
C THR A 665 9.65 -0.26 21.16
N VAL A 666 10.19 -1.42 20.77
CA VAL A 666 11.39 -1.51 19.94
C VAL A 666 11.16 -2.46 18.78
N SER A 667 11.79 -2.15 17.66
CA SER A 667 11.82 -2.98 16.45
C SER A 667 12.89 -4.09 16.55
N GLY A 668 12.98 -4.91 15.52
CA GLY A 668 13.98 -5.97 15.37
C GLY A 668 13.51 -7.33 15.89
N PHE A 669 14.46 -8.22 16.14
CA PHE A 669 14.23 -9.62 16.54
C PHE A 669 15.24 -10.06 17.59
N GLY A 670 14.91 -11.14 18.36
CA GLY A 670 15.81 -11.75 19.32
C GLY A 670 16.01 -10.94 20.60
N SER A 671 15.06 -10.09 20.96
CA SER A 671 15.03 -9.32 22.22
C SER A 671 13.60 -9.17 22.72
N GLY A 672 13.37 -8.63 23.91
CA GLY A 672 12.07 -8.07 24.27
C GLY A 672 11.71 -6.90 23.36
N HIS A 673 10.43 -6.61 23.25
CA HIS A 673 9.88 -5.60 22.34
C HIS A 673 9.07 -4.51 23.05
N VAL A 674 8.63 -4.76 24.29
CA VAL A 674 7.82 -3.83 25.09
C VAL A 674 8.45 -3.63 26.45
N PHE A 675 8.66 -2.38 26.84
CA PHE A 675 9.34 -2.03 28.10
C PHE A 675 8.51 -1.01 28.88
N GLU A 676 8.54 -1.12 30.20
CA GLU A 676 7.87 -0.24 31.16
C GLU A 676 8.85 0.50 32.05
N THR A 677 8.63 1.78 32.30
CA THR A 677 9.24 2.56 33.38
C THR A 677 8.18 3.11 34.31
N LYS A 678 8.49 3.16 35.63
CA LYS A 678 7.68 3.81 36.66
C LYS A 678 8.45 4.89 37.42
N ASN A 679 9.57 5.33 36.87
CA ASN A 679 10.48 6.28 37.50
C ASN A 679 11.08 7.26 36.50
N ALA A 680 10.27 7.66 35.52
CA ALA A 680 10.63 8.57 34.43
C ALA A 680 11.90 8.13 33.68
N GLY A 681 11.95 6.86 33.32
CA GLY A 681 13.02 6.32 32.48
C GLY A 681 14.33 6.01 33.18
N VAL A 682 14.43 6.11 34.51
CA VAL A 682 15.67 5.73 35.24
C VAL A 682 15.98 4.25 35.00
N ILE A 683 14.95 3.39 34.96
CA ILE A 683 15.06 1.97 34.63
C ILE A 683 13.82 1.58 33.78
N TRP A 684 14.06 0.75 32.78
CA TRP A 684 13.06 0.11 31.97
C TRP A 684 13.04 -1.40 32.23
N THR A 685 11.87 -1.97 32.38
CA THR A 685 11.66 -3.40 32.64
C THR A 685 10.99 -4.02 31.41
N ASP A 686 11.51 -5.16 30.94
CA ASP A 686 10.90 -5.92 29.85
C ASP A 686 9.58 -6.55 30.31
N ILE A 687 8.50 -6.24 29.58
CA ILE A 687 7.15 -6.75 29.81
C ILE A 687 6.61 -7.51 28.59
N SER A 688 7.47 -7.97 27.68
CA SER A 688 7.12 -8.59 26.40
C SER A 688 6.55 -10.01 26.50
N ALA A 689 6.33 -10.55 27.70
CA ALA A 689 5.89 -11.92 27.89
C ALA A 689 4.64 -12.26 27.03
N GLY A 690 4.71 -13.36 26.26
CA GLY A 690 3.62 -13.78 25.37
C GLY A 690 3.58 -13.13 24.00
N LEU A 691 4.27 -12.01 23.80
CA LEU A 691 4.40 -11.40 22.48
C LEU A 691 5.28 -12.27 21.57
N VAL A 692 4.91 -12.42 20.32
CA VAL A 692 5.76 -13.10 19.33
C VAL A 692 7.01 -12.25 19.05
N ASP A 693 8.12 -12.89 18.72
CA ASP A 693 9.37 -12.20 18.36
C ASP A 693 9.25 -11.56 16.97
N VAL A 694 8.68 -10.36 16.93
CA VAL A 694 8.47 -9.53 15.73
C VAL A 694 8.67 -8.06 16.09
N PRO A 695 9.01 -7.20 15.11
CA PRO A 695 9.01 -5.76 15.31
C PRO A 695 7.72 -5.27 15.95
N ALA A 696 7.81 -4.59 17.08
CA ALA A 696 6.72 -3.82 17.66
C ALA A 696 6.87 -2.37 17.21
N ASN A 697 5.83 -1.82 16.60
CA ASN A 697 5.89 -0.53 15.92
C ASN A 697 5.19 0.59 16.69
N ALA A 698 4.11 0.25 17.43
CA ALA A 698 3.28 1.23 18.13
C ALA A 698 2.72 0.66 19.42
N ILE A 699 2.37 1.53 20.38
CA ILE A 699 1.82 1.12 21.66
C ILE A 699 0.77 2.11 22.16
N ALA A 700 -0.32 1.60 22.69
CA ALA A 700 -1.37 2.41 23.34
C ALA A 700 -1.72 1.87 24.73
N MET A 701 -1.86 2.76 25.70
CA MET A 701 -2.50 2.50 27.00
C MET A 701 -3.97 2.78 26.87
N VAL A 702 -4.82 1.76 27.03
CA VAL A 702 -6.26 1.85 26.76
C VAL A 702 -7.05 1.53 28.02
N PRO A 703 -7.72 2.51 28.64
CA PRO A 703 -8.54 2.29 29.84
C PRO A 703 -9.57 1.18 29.62
N GLY A 704 -9.65 0.24 30.59
CA GLY A 704 -10.56 -0.90 30.52
C GLY A 704 -10.15 -2.05 29.59
N VAL A 705 -9.10 -1.87 28.78
CA VAL A 705 -8.53 -2.92 27.90
C VAL A 705 -7.12 -3.32 28.37
N GLY A 706 -6.30 -2.35 28.77
CA GLY A 706 -4.91 -2.53 29.16
C GLY A 706 -3.93 -1.93 28.13
N ILE A 707 -3.01 -2.75 27.62
CA ILE A 707 -2.00 -2.35 26.64
C ILE A 707 -2.34 -2.98 25.30
N MET A 708 -2.29 -2.20 24.24
CA MET A 708 -2.35 -2.67 22.86
C MET A 708 -1.02 -2.36 22.16
N VAL A 709 -0.50 -3.31 21.37
CA VAL A 709 0.77 -3.20 20.64
C VAL A 709 0.53 -3.51 19.17
N GLY A 710 0.85 -2.56 18.31
CA GLY A 710 0.91 -2.72 16.86
C GLY A 710 2.24 -3.36 16.46
N THR A 711 2.17 -4.41 15.66
CA THR A 711 3.34 -5.18 15.22
C THR A 711 3.35 -5.36 13.70
N ASP A 712 4.42 -5.98 13.18
CA ASP A 712 4.46 -6.36 11.76
C ASP A 712 3.42 -7.45 11.39
N VAL A 713 2.68 -8.00 12.35
CA VAL A 713 1.72 -9.10 12.14
C VAL A 713 0.37 -8.84 12.83
N GLY A 714 -0.03 -7.59 12.89
CA GLY A 714 -1.30 -7.17 13.50
C GLY A 714 -1.16 -6.63 14.92
N VAL A 715 -2.25 -6.65 15.70
CA VAL A 715 -2.33 -6.09 17.04
C VAL A 715 -2.35 -7.18 18.10
N PHE A 716 -1.54 -6.99 19.14
CA PHE A 716 -1.53 -7.79 20.36
C PHE A 716 -2.03 -6.96 21.54
N GLN A 717 -2.55 -7.63 22.57
CA GLN A 717 -3.03 -6.98 23.79
C GLN A 717 -2.60 -7.71 25.06
N ALA A 718 -2.45 -6.95 26.15
CA ALA A 718 -2.26 -7.45 27.51
C ALA A 718 -3.15 -6.67 28.47
N PRO A 719 -3.87 -7.30 29.45
CA PRO A 719 -4.78 -6.60 30.35
C PRO A 719 -4.10 -5.56 31.26
N SER A 720 -2.83 -5.74 31.54
CA SER A 720 -2.01 -4.83 32.33
C SER A 720 -0.51 -5.09 32.08
N PRO A 721 0.37 -4.14 32.40
CA PRO A 721 1.82 -4.37 32.35
C PRO A 721 2.25 -5.62 33.13
N GLY A 722 3.12 -6.43 32.53
CA GLY A 722 3.63 -7.67 33.10
C GLY A 722 2.69 -8.88 32.97
N THR A 723 1.51 -8.75 32.41
CA THR A 723 0.68 -9.88 31.98
C THR A 723 1.06 -10.28 30.55
N ALA A 724 0.86 -11.58 30.22
CA ALA A 724 1.24 -12.10 28.91
C ALA A 724 0.37 -11.50 27.81
N PHE A 725 1.02 -11.07 26.71
CA PHE A 725 0.34 -10.64 25.50
C PHE A 725 -0.34 -11.82 24.80
N SER A 726 -1.48 -11.53 24.24
CA SER A 726 -2.22 -12.40 23.32
C SER A 726 -2.63 -11.60 22.09
N LEU A 727 -3.06 -12.27 21.02
CA LEU A 727 -3.66 -11.58 19.87
C LEU A 727 -4.79 -10.67 20.32
N GLY A 728 -4.80 -9.44 19.85
CA GLY A 728 -5.84 -8.44 20.08
C GLY A 728 -7.21 -8.80 19.51
N PRO A 729 -8.22 -7.94 19.59
CA PRO A 729 -9.54 -8.17 19.00
C PRO A 729 -9.46 -8.59 17.51
N ALA A 730 -10.43 -9.36 17.03
CA ALA A 730 -10.50 -9.75 15.62
C ALA A 730 -10.84 -8.56 14.70
N GLY A 731 -10.59 -8.68 13.39
CA GLY A 731 -10.97 -7.69 12.37
C GLY A 731 -9.80 -7.04 11.65
N ILE A 732 -8.61 -6.94 12.26
CA ILE A 732 -7.39 -6.54 11.53
C ILE A 732 -6.80 -7.76 10.83
N PRO A 733 -6.47 -7.69 9.52
CA PRO A 733 -5.75 -8.72 8.80
C PRO A 733 -4.31 -8.90 9.31
N ASN A 734 -3.61 -9.90 8.77
CA ASN A 734 -2.19 -10.13 9.08
C ASN A 734 -1.29 -9.10 8.38
N VAL A 735 -1.39 -7.85 8.78
CA VAL A 735 -0.76 -6.67 8.17
C VAL A 735 0.11 -5.94 9.18
N ILE A 736 1.12 -5.22 8.71
CA ILE A 736 1.92 -4.31 9.55
C ILE A 736 1.02 -3.21 10.11
N VAL A 737 1.00 -3.06 11.43
CA VAL A 737 0.36 -1.93 12.12
C VAL A 737 1.47 -0.98 12.56
N TYR A 738 1.57 0.16 11.89
CA TYR A 738 2.63 1.14 12.14
C TYR A 738 2.29 2.12 13.25
N ASP A 739 0.99 2.36 13.47
CA ASP A 739 0.58 3.31 14.50
C ASP A 739 -0.68 2.86 15.23
N LEU A 740 -0.76 3.19 16.53
CA LEU A 740 -1.90 2.97 17.40
C LEU A 740 -2.11 4.19 18.29
N ILE A 741 -3.27 4.82 18.20
CA ILE A 741 -3.62 5.92 19.10
C ILE A 741 -4.95 5.64 19.81
N TYR A 742 -5.01 5.95 21.11
CA TYR A 742 -6.26 5.99 21.87
C TYR A 742 -6.83 7.40 21.87
N VAL A 743 -8.09 7.55 21.46
CA VAL A 743 -8.85 8.80 21.40
C VAL A 743 -9.86 8.83 22.55
N PRO A 744 -9.53 9.42 23.71
CA PRO A 744 -10.35 9.32 24.92
C PRO A 744 -11.77 9.88 24.75
N GLY A 745 -11.91 11.00 24.06
CA GLY A 745 -13.21 11.67 23.87
C GLY A 745 -14.18 10.90 22.97
N ALA A 746 -13.67 9.99 22.15
CA ALA A 746 -14.46 9.11 21.28
C ALA A 746 -14.50 7.66 21.80
N ASN A 747 -13.72 7.33 22.83
CA ASN A 747 -13.52 5.98 23.33
C ASN A 747 -13.09 4.97 22.24
N LEU A 748 -12.23 5.42 21.32
CA LEU A 748 -11.74 4.65 20.17
C LEU A 748 -10.24 4.38 20.28
N VAL A 749 -9.81 3.22 19.83
CA VAL A 749 -8.44 2.98 19.42
C VAL A 749 -8.40 2.97 17.89
N LEU A 750 -7.49 3.76 17.30
CA LEU A 750 -7.25 3.79 15.86
C LEU A 750 -5.95 3.06 15.55
N ALA A 751 -5.95 2.34 14.43
CA ALA A 751 -4.77 1.64 13.94
C ALA A 751 -4.48 2.06 12.49
N GLY A 752 -3.30 2.63 12.25
CA GLY A 752 -2.77 2.89 10.93
C GLY A 752 -1.99 1.67 10.41
N THR A 753 -2.41 1.11 9.28
CA THR A 753 -1.79 -0.10 8.72
C THR A 753 -1.03 0.19 7.43
N TYR A 754 0.00 -0.61 7.18
CA TYR A 754 0.78 -0.49 5.95
C TYR A 754 0.26 -1.47 4.89
N GLY A 755 -0.83 -1.05 4.21
CA GLY A 755 -1.42 -1.78 3.09
C GLY A 755 -2.89 -2.20 3.24
N ARG A 756 -3.55 -1.86 4.36
CA ARG A 756 -4.98 -2.14 4.57
C ARG A 756 -5.74 -0.94 5.15
N GLY A 757 -5.21 0.27 4.94
CA GLY A 757 -5.86 1.49 5.41
C GLY A 757 -5.84 1.65 6.93
N MET A 758 -6.87 2.28 7.47
CA MET A 758 -7.06 2.48 8.92
C MET A 758 -8.20 1.65 9.47
N PHE A 759 -8.06 1.29 10.75
CA PHE A 759 -9.08 0.57 11.52
C PHE A 759 -9.40 1.31 12.81
N ALA A 760 -10.62 1.09 13.31
CA ALA A 760 -11.05 1.56 14.62
C ALA A 760 -11.56 0.40 15.48
N TYR A 761 -11.25 0.48 16.78
CA TYR A 761 -11.77 -0.40 17.84
C TYR A 761 -12.48 0.44 18.89
N THR A 762 -13.74 0.12 19.18
CA THR A 762 -14.53 0.82 20.20
C THR A 762 -14.31 0.16 21.57
N VAL A 763 -13.78 0.92 22.53
CA VAL A 763 -13.45 0.42 23.88
C VAL A 763 -14.72 0.17 24.68
N GLY A 764 -14.90 -1.07 25.18
CA GLY A 764 -16.05 -1.45 26.01
C GLY A 764 -17.41 -1.41 25.30
N GLY A 765 -17.40 -1.18 24.00
CA GLY A 765 -18.61 -1.11 23.18
C GLY A 765 -18.88 -2.42 22.44
N GLU A 766 -20.15 -2.84 22.40
CA GLU A 766 -20.61 -3.59 21.25
C GLU A 766 -20.43 -2.68 20.03
N THR A 767 -19.95 -3.21 18.91
CA THR A 767 -19.94 -2.44 17.66
C THR A 767 -21.36 -1.97 17.41
N PRO A 768 -21.64 -0.65 17.38
CA PRO A 768 -23.00 -0.22 17.14
C PRO A 768 -23.49 -0.82 15.83
N VAL A 769 -24.55 -1.58 15.84
CA VAL A 769 -25.19 -2.06 14.62
C VAL A 769 -25.90 -0.88 14.00
N LEU A 770 -25.22 -0.17 13.09
CA LEU A 770 -25.85 0.90 12.34
C LEU A 770 -26.84 0.28 11.35
N ARG A 771 -28.07 0.78 11.37
CA ARG A 771 -29.05 0.43 10.35
C ARG A 771 -28.67 1.03 9.01
N GLY A 772 -28.68 0.21 7.98
CA GLY A 772 -28.18 0.57 6.66
C GLY A 772 -26.74 0.16 6.39
N ASP A 773 -25.92 -0.11 7.39
CA ASP A 773 -24.57 -0.64 7.28
C ASP A 773 -24.60 -2.17 7.04
N SER A 774 -24.80 -2.56 5.82
CA SER A 774 -25.06 -3.96 5.43
C SER A 774 -23.80 -4.81 5.42
N ASN A 775 -22.62 -4.20 5.22
CA ASN A 775 -21.31 -4.85 5.20
C ASN A 775 -20.60 -4.85 6.55
N ALA A 776 -21.16 -4.12 7.54
CA ALA A 776 -20.59 -3.99 8.88
C ALA A 776 -19.24 -3.24 8.94
N ASP A 777 -18.98 -2.33 8.00
CA ASP A 777 -17.76 -1.52 7.99
C ASP A 777 -17.86 -0.26 8.89
N GLY A 778 -19.05 0.03 9.42
CA GLY A 778 -19.33 1.15 10.32
C GLY A 778 -19.70 2.43 9.58
N THR A 779 -19.87 2.40 8.28
CA THR A 779 -20.39 3.48 7.45
C THR A 779 -21.71 3.06 6.80
N VAL A 780 -22.50 4.02 6.34
CA VAL A 780 -23.70 3.75 5.56
C VAL A 780 -23.57 4.48 4.23
N ASP A 781 -23.25 3.73 3.19
CA ASP A 781 -22.95 4.30 1.87
C ASP A 781 -23.65 3.55 0.72
N ALA A 782 -23.27 3.88 -0.52
CA ALA A 782 -23.87 3.28 -1.71
C ALA A 782 -23.54 1.77 -1.84
N PHE A 783 -22.45 1.30 -1.21
CA PHE A 783 -22.07 -0.08 -1.21
C PHE A 783 -23.06 -0.94 -0.41
N ASP A 784 -23.52 -0.43 0.74
CA ASP A 784 -24.54 -1.10 1.56
C ASP A 784 -25.85 -1.27 0.82
N ALA A 785 -26.26 -0.21 0.13
CA ALA A 785 -27.48 -0.26 -0.71
C ALA A 785 -27.40 -1.36 -1.76
N LEU A 786 -26.23 -1.57 -2.29
CA LEU A 786 -26.03 -2.58 -3.31
C LEU A 786 -25.95 -3.99 -2.72
N LEU A 787 -25.34 -4.20 -1.54
CA LEU A 787 -25.43 -5.48 -0.82
C LEU A 787 -26.89 -5.86 -0.53
N ILE A 788 -27.72 -4.88 -0.15
CA ILE A 788 -29.17 -5.08 0.00
C ILE A 788 -29.78 -5.58 -1.32
N GLN A 789 -29.48 -4.93 -2.43
CA GLN A 789 -29.98 -5.34 -3.75
C GLN A 789 -29.50 -6.75 -4.14
N GLN A 790 -28.24 -7.05 -3.95
CA GLN A 790 -27.65 -8.36 -4.23
C GLN A 790 -28.25 -9.48 -3.36
N SER A 791 -28.54 -9.19 -2.09
CA SER A 791 -29.24 -10.11 -1.20
C SER A 791 -30.65 -10.44 -1.72
N LEU A 792 -31.39 -9.41 -2.15
CA LEU A 792 -32.76 -9.56 -2.63
C LEU A 792 -32.88 -10.40 -3.91
N ILE A 793 -31.86 -10.35 -4.77
CA ILE A 793 -31.82 -11.14 -6.02
C ILE A 793 -31.03 -12.45 -5.89
N GLY A 794 -30.56 -12.77 -4.65
CA GLY A 794 -29.92 -14.05 -4.37
C GLY A 794 -28.50 -14.22 -4.93
N ILE A 795 -27.77 -13.13 -5.19
CA ILE A 795 -26.40 -13.16 -5.70
C ILE A 795 -25.36 -13.27 -4.57
N LEU A 796 -25.71 -12.87 -3.35
CA LEU A 796 -24.79 -13.00 -2.22
C LEU A 796 -24.49 -14.46 -1.89
N PRO A 797 -23.26 -14.81 -1.50
CA PRO A 797 -22.91 -16.15 -1.06
C PRO A 797 -23.83 -16.64 0.07
N ALA A 798 -24.13 -17.93 0.08
CA ALA A 798 -24.94 -18.54 1.13
C ALA A 798 -24.28 -18.32 2.50
N GLY A 799 -25.04 -17.73 3.45
CA GLY A 799 -24.56 -17.41 4.79
C GLY A 799 -24.14 -15.95 5.00
N THR A 800 -24.18 -15.10 3.98
CA THR A 800 -23.97 -13.65 4.15
C THR A 800 -25.18 -13.06 4.89
N ALA A 801 -25.03 -12.80 6.19
CA ALA A 801 -26.10 -12.23 7.02
C ALA A 801 -26.04 -10.70 6.97
N ILE A 802 -26.96 -10.09 6.23
CA ILE A 802 -27.09 -8.62 6.18
C ILE A 802 -28.22 -8.08 7.09
N TYR A 803 -29.18 -8.93 7.50
CA TYR A 803 -30.21 -8.62 8.48
C TYR A 803 -29.64 -8.73 9.92
N PRO A 804 -29.90 -7.84 10.86
CA PRO A 804 -30.89 -6.73 10.81
C PRO A 804 -30.35 -5.41 10.28
N ARG A 805 -29.10 -5.35 9.84
CA ARG A 805 -28.45 -4.10 9.40
C ARG A 805 -29.09 -3.53 8.14
N ALA A 806 -29.42 -4.40 7.21
CA ALA A 806 -30.03 -4.04 5.94
C ALA A 806 -31.47 -3.52 6.03
N ASP A 807 -32.14 -3.68 7.16
CA ASP A 807 -33.49 -3.18 7.42
C ASP A 807 -33.43 -1.69 7.80
N ALA A 808 -33.38 -0.84 6.80
CA ALA A 808 -33.12 0.60 6.92
C ALA A 808 -34.35 1.42 7.37
N ASP A 809 -35.55 0.86 7.23
CA ASP A 809 -36.81 1.48 7.68
C ASP A 809 -37.36 0.85 8.97
N CYS A 810 -36.67 -0.13 9.57
CA CYS A 810 -37.04 -0.82 10.80
C CYS A 810 -38.39 -1.56 10.74
N ASN A 811 -38.80 -2.01 9.58
CA ASN A 811 -40.05 -2.75 9.40
C ASN A 811 -39.90 -4.27 9.60
N GLN A 812 -38.71 -4.74 9.97
CA GLN A 812 -38.30 -6.14 10.17
C GLN A 812 -38.23 -6.99 8.89
N THR A 813 -38.18 -6.33 7.73
CA THR A 813 -38.01 -7.02 6.44
C THR A 813 -36.99 -6.28 5.60
N VAL A 814 -36.12 -7.02 4.90
CA VAL A 814 -35.15 -6.44 3.93
C VAL A 814 -35.80 -6.45 2.55
N GLN A 815 -35.92 -5.28 1.96
CA GLN A 815 -36.60 -5.05 0.68
C GLN A 815 -35.93 -3.93 -0.13
N THR A 816 -36.34 -3.73 -1.36
CA THR A 816 -35.77 -2.69 -2.26
C THR A 816 -35.86 -1.27 -1.67
N ALA A 817 -36.88 -1.00 -0.86
CA ALA A 817 -37.04 0.30 -0.18
C ALA A 817 -35.84 0.61 0.72
N ASP A 818 -35.28 -0.39 1.43
CA ASP A 818 -34.14 -0.20 2.32
C ASP A 818 -32.92 0.27 1.56
N ALA A 819 -32.63 -0.29 0.38
CA ALA A 819 -31.54 0.15 -0.47
C ALA A 819 -31.73 1.61 -0.92
N VAL A 820 -32.96 2.03 -1.19
CA VAL A 820 -33.25 3.43 -1.54
C VAL A 820 -33.02 4.36 -0.37
N PHE A 821 -33.39 3.94 0.87
CA PHE A 821 -33.17 4.73 2.07
C PHE A 821 -31.68 4.87 2.38
N VAL A 822 -30.91 3.80 2.22
CA VAL A 822 -29.45 3.83 2.36
C VAL A 822 -28.81 4.77 1.34
N LEU A 823 -29.16 4.67 0.04
CA LEU A 823 -28.69 5.60 -1.00
C LEU A 823 -29.01 7.07 -0.70
N ARG A 824 -30.22 7.34 -0.20
CA ARG A 824 -30.61 8.71 0.19
C ARG A 824 -29.79 9.24 1.34
N SER A 825 -29.51 8.39 2.34
CA SER A 825 -28.62 8.71 3.46
C SER A 825 -27.20 8.98 3.00
N ALA A 826 -26.66 8.13 2.15
CA ALA A 826 -25.29 8.25 1.61
C ALA A 826 -25.04 9.58 0.84
N VAL A 827 -26.10 10.16 0.24
CA VAL A 827 -26.01 11.46 -0.44
C VAL A 827 -26.58 12.63 0.39
N GLY A 828 -26.80 12.43 1.70
CA GLY A 828 -27.25 13.47 2.64
C GLY A 828 -28.71 13.89 2.48
N LEU A 829 -29.57 13.08 1.85
CA LEU A 829 -30.99 13.35 1.68
C LEU A 829 -31.79 12.73 2.84
N ALA A 830 -32.45 13.56 3.64
CA ALA A 830 -33.33 13.08 4.70
C ALA A 830 -34.47 12.21 4.17
N SER A 831 -34.77 11.13 4.90
CA SER A 831 -35.91 10.26 4.68
C SER A 831 -36.73 10.14 5.97
N PRO A 832 -37.86 10.85 6.12
CA PRO A 832 -38.68 10.77 7.34
C PRO A 832 -39.17 9.33 7.59
N GLY A 833 -39.07 8.88 8.82
CA GLY A 833 -39.60 7.57 9.26
C GLY A 833 -38.66 6.39 9.03
N VAL A 834 -37.42 6.61 8.66
CA VAL A 834 -36.41 5.57 8.51
C VAL A 834 -35.40 5.59 9.63
N CYS A 835 -34.74 4.46 9.90
CA CYS A 835 -33.77 4.27 10.97
C CYS A 835 -32.34 4.13 10.45
N VAL A 836 -32.03 4.55 9.23
CA VAL A 836 -30.67 4.58 8.70
C VAL A 836 -29.77 5.40 9.63
N ASN A 837 -28.55 4.92 9.89
CA ASN A 837 -27.60 5.50 10.86
C ASN A 837 -28.09 5.51 12.31
N THR A 838 -29.15 4.79 12.66
CA THR A 838 -29.51 4.58 14.07
C THR A 838 -28.86 3.32 14.62
N VAL A 839 -28.46 3.38 15.87
CA VAL A 839 -27.90 2.25 16.62
C VAL A 839 -29.04 1.40 17.18
N LYS A 840 -28.94 0.08 17.04
CA LYS A 840 -29.91 -0.85 17.65
C LYS A 840 -29.45 -1.22 19.05
#